data_49365a761d5e9fc35f4dbd9709949426
#
_entry.id   49365a761d5e9fc35f4dbd9709949426
#
_cell.length_a   1.000
_cell.length_b   1.000
_cell.length_c   1.000
_cell.angle_alpha   90.00
_cell.angle_beta   90.00
_cell.angle_gamma   90.00
#
_symmetry.space_group_name_H-M   'P 1'
#
loop_
_entity.id
_entity.type
_entity.pdbx_description
1 polymer ?
#
loop_
_entity_poly.entity_id
_entity_poly.type
_entity_poly.pdbx_seq_one_letter_code
_entity_poly.pdbx_strand_id
1 'polypeptide(L)'
;MAGQNNGKQGGQQQDVNQLLKVRREKLANLQEAGQDPFQITKYDVTHHTSDVKELYNAHEEKLLAGRPAVNTDGMDEAAAREAVKADYEERRSIMDADPIHVSIAGRMMFKRVMGKASFANIQDLKGNIQIYVARDAIGEDLYATFKKSDIGDIWGVKGYAFRTKTGEISIHAEEMTLLSKSLQILPEKFHGLTDTDMRYRQRYIDLIMNQESKEVFVKRSKILKEIRNFLADRDFMEVETPMLVANAGGAAARPFETHYNALNEDVKLRISLELYLKRLIVGGLERVYEIGRVFRNEGVDTRHNPEFTLMELYQAYTDYEGMMELTESMFRYLAEKVCGSTKISYNGVEIDLGKPFARLTMNDAIKKYTGIDFDQVPDDAAAKKLADKHHIAYEERHKKGDIINLFFEEYCEKELIQPTFIMDHPIEISPLTKKKPSDPTKVERFELFCNTWEMCNAYSELNDPIDQRERFAAQDANAAAGDDEAEHTDEDFLNALEIGMPPTGGIGYGIDRLVMLLTDSQAIRDVLLFPTMKSIGGVKAENGVSSKPSEEVKAEPEKIDFSNVKIEPLFEEEVDFDTFSKSDFRAVKVKECVAVPKSKKLLQFTLDDGTGTDRTILSGIHAYYEPEELVGKTLIAITNLPPRKMMGIESCGMLLSAVNNLKDSEDEELHLLMVDNHIPAGAKLY
;
A
#
# COMPACT_ATOMS: atom_id res chain seq x y z
N MET A 1 17.43 -39.89 0.16
CA MET A 1 18.21 -38.74 0.66
C MET A 1 17.23 -37.64 1.09
N ALA A 2 16.54 -37.80 2.18
CA ALA A 2 15.61 -36.78 2.73
C ALA A 2 15.79 -36.70 4.25
N GLY A 3 16.92 -36.20 4.70
CA GLY A 3 17.25 -36.14 6.11
C GLY A 3 18.15 -34.96 6.50
N GLN A 4 18.21 -33.87 5.69
CA GLN A 4 19.14 -32.78 5.94
C GLN A 4 18.52 -31.36 5.99
N ASN A 5 17.18 -31.20 5.86
CA ASN A 5 16.63 -29.84 5.83
C ASN A 5 16.08 -29.34 7.19
N ASN A 6 15.66 -30.19 8.10
CA ASN A 6 15.15 -29.74 9.41
C ASN A 6 16.27 -29.32 10.40
N GLY A 7 17.49 -29.81 10.23
CA GLY A 7 18.64 -29.38 11.03
C GLY A 7 19.14 -27.97 10.72
N LYS A 8 18.90 -27.47 9.48
CA LYS A 8 19.40 -26.14 9.06
C LYS A 8 18.55 -24.98 9.58
N GLN A 9 17.23 -25.14 9.71
CA GLN A 9 16.37 -24.06 10.23
C GLN A 9 16.54 -23.87 11.75
N GLY A 10 16.61 -24.93 12.51
CA GLY A 10 16.88 -24.85 13.96
C GLY A 10 18.27 -24.30 14.29
N GLY A 11 19.29 -24.64 13.49
CA GLY A 11 20.63 -24.07 13.61
C GLY A 11 20.68 -22.58 13.30
N GLN A 12 20.02 -22.13 12.25
CA GLN A 12 19.96 -20.71 11.87
C GLN A 12 19.26 -19.85 12.94
N GLN A 13 18.15 -20.32 13.52
CA GLN A 13 17.44 -19.60 14.59
C GLN A 13 18.26 -19.48 15.87
N GLN A 14 18.98 -20.55 16.27
CA GLN A 14 19.90 -20.51 17.40
C GLN A 14 21.06 -19.56 17.15
N ASP A 15 21.64 -19.55 15.95
CA ASP A 15 22.72 -18.63 15.56
C ASP A 15 22.27 -17.16 15.57
N VAL A 16 21.07 -16.86 15.11
CA VAL A 16 20.49 -15.49 15.14
C VAL A 16 20.31 -15.04 16.59
N ASN A 17 19.73 -15.84 17.46
CA ASN A 17 19.55 -15.52 18.87
C ASN A 17 20.89 -15.28 19.59
N GLN A 18 21.91 -16.06 19.27
CA GLN A 18 23.27 -15.85 19.78
C GLN A 18 23.85 -14.51 19.32
N LEU A 19 23.70 -14.15 18.06
CA LEU A 19 24.17 -12.86 17.52
C LEU A 19 23.45 -11.65 18.16
N LEU A 20 22.15 -11.76 18.39
CA LEU A 20 21.36 -10.73 19.09
C LEU A 20 21.83 -10.55 20.55
N LYS A 21 22.15 -11.65 21.24
CA LYS A 21 22.71 -11.62 22.58
C LYS A 21 24.07 -10.91 22.60
N VAL A 22 24.97 -11.27 21.70
CA VAL A 22 26.30 -10.64 21.56
C VAL A 22 26.20 -9.15 21.32
N ARG A 23 25.23 -8.66 20.50
CA ARG A 23 25.02 -7.23 20.27
C ARG A 23 24.60 -6.50 21.55
N ARG A 24 23.72 -7.11 22.36
CA ARG A 24 23.32 -6.57 23.67
C ARG A 24 24.47 -6.53 24.67
N GLU A 25 25.31 -7.58 24.70
CA GLU A 25 26.52 -7.62 25.52
C GLU A 25 27.52 -6.52 25.14
N LYS A 26 27.70 -6.27 23.83
CA LYS A 26 28.55 -5.16 23.36
C LYS A 26 28.02 -3.81 23.80
N LEU A 27 26.70 -3.58 23.79
CA LEU A 27 26.08 -2.37 24.30
C LEU A 27 26.32 -2.22 25.82
N ALA A 28 26.08 -3.28 26.60
CA ALA A 28 26.32 -3.26 28.04
C ALA A 28 27.78 -2.88 28.37
N ASN A 29 28.75 -3.46 27.67
CA ASN A 29 30.16 -3.15 27.83
C ASN A 29 30.49 -1.66 27.52
N LEU A 30 29.82 -1.07 26.49
CA LEU A 30 29.97 0.36 26.19
C LEU A 30 29.37 1.23 27.31
N GLN A 31 28.22 0.84 27.84
CA GLN A 31 27.56 1.55 28.94
C GLN A 31 28.38 1.49 30.22
N GLU A 32 28.93 0.34 30.59
CA GLU A 32 29.85 0.16 31.73
C GLU A 32 31.13 0.99 31.58
N ALA A 33 31.62 1.16 30.34
CA ALA A 33 32.77 1.99 30.03
C ALA A 33 32.46 3.50 29.99
N GLY A 34 31.22 3.93 30.26
CA GLY A 34 30.79 5.32 30.15
C GLY A 34 30.71 5.86 28.72
N GLN A 35 30.61 4.96 27.72
CA GLN A 35 30.55 5.27 26.29
C GLN A 35 29.18 4.90 25.71
N ASP A 36 28.10 5.12 26.46
CA ASP A 36 26.74 4.79 26.04
C ASP A 36 26.31 5.67 24.85
N PRO A 37 26.13 5.08 23.64
CA PRO A 37 25.75 5.86 22.46
C PRO A 37 24.35 6.49 22.59
N PHE A 38 23.48 5.93 23.43
CA PHE A 38 22.11 6.43 23.61
C PHE A 38 22.03 7.65 24.53
N GLN A 39 23.12 8.08 25.14
CA GLN A 39 23.23 9.35 25.89
C GLN A 39 23.56 10.54 24.97
N ILE A 40 23.90 10.29 23.70
CA ILE A 40 24.24 11.35 22.75
C ILE A 40 22.94 11.90 22.17
N THR A 41 22.66 13.18 22.45
CA THR A 41 21.42 13.86 22.04
C THR A 41 21.57 14.70 20.79
N LYS A 42 22.80 15.05 20.38
CA LYS A 42 23.09 15.90 19.24
C LYS A 42 24.43 15.53 18.59
N TYR A 43 24.46 15.61 17.26
CA TYR A 43 25.69 15.52 16.47
C TYR A 43 25.61 16.52 15.31
N ASP A 44 26.68 17.30 15.12
CA ASP A 44 26.70 18.35 14.10
C ASP A 44 27.13 17.77 12.74
N VAL A 45 26.19 17.67 11.83
CA VAL A 45 26.38 17.22 10.44
C VAL A 45 26.50 18.45 9.55
N THR A 46 27.57 18.53 8.74
CA THR A 46 27.78 19.63 7.79
C THR A 46 27.34 19.27 6.36
N HIS A 47 27.49 18.02 5.96
CA HIS A 47 27.26 17.55 4.59
C HIS A 47 26.58 16.17 4.58
N HIS A 48 25.79 15.90 3.57
CA HIS A 48 25.41 14.54 3.21
C HIS A 48 26.45 13.86 2.33
N THR A 49 26.36 12.54 2.22
CA THR A 49 27.34 11.72 1.49
C THR A 49 27.49 12.10 0.02
N SER A 50 26.40 12.46 -0.69
CA SER A 50 26.47 12.97 -2.06
C SER A 50 27.09 14.35 -2.16
N ASP A 51 26.77 15.24 -1.22
CA ASP A 51 27.29 16.61 -1.20
C ASP A 51 28.82 16.61 -1.08
N VAL A 52 29.37 15.69 -0.27
CA VAL A 52 30.83 15.50 -0.15
C VAL A 52 31.45 15.11 -1.50
N LYS A 53 30.82 14.20 -2.24
CA LYS A 53 31.33 13.76 -3.54
C LYS A 53 31.29 14.88 -4.58
N GLU A 54 30.21 15.62 -4.62
CA GLU A 54 30.04 16.77 -5.53
C GLU A 54 31.04 17.88 -5.21
N LEU A 55 31.16 18.24 -3.92
CA LEU A 55 32.09 19.26 -3.44
C LEU A 55 33.55 18.87 -3.76
N TYR A 56 33.91 17.59 -3.51
CA TYR A 56 35.27 17.10 -3.82
C TYR A 56 35.55 17.16 -5.32
N ASN A 57 34.65 16.72 -6.17
CA ASN A 57 34.85 16.77 -7.63
C ASN A 57 35.03 18.20 -8.13
N ALA A 58 34.18 19.14 -7.69
CA ALA A 58 34.28 20.54 -8.07
C ALA A 58 35.60 21.18 -7.59
N HIS A 59 36.04 20.83 -6.39
CA HIS A 59 37.29 21.31 -5.81
C HIS A 59 38.52 20.74 -6.56
N GLU A 60 38.50 19.42 -6.82
CA GLU A 60 39.54 18.73 -7.60
C GLU A 60 39.67 19.33 -9.02
N GLU A 61 38.55 19.56 -9.71
CA GLU A 61 38.53 20.20 -11.02
C GLU A 61 39.16 21.59 -11.00
N LYS A 62 38.84 22.38 -9.98
CA LYS A 62 39.41 23.74 -9.79
C LYS A 62 40.91 23.70 -9.54
N LEU A 63 41.40 22.86 -8.64
CA LEU A 63 42.79 22.79 -8.25
C LEU A 63 43.70 22.15 -9.32
N LEU A 64 43.13 21.23 -10.11
CA LEU A 64 43.83 20.55 -11.19
C LEU A 64 43.57 21.16 -12.57
N ALA A 65 42.94 22.34 -12.63
CA ALA A 65 42.63 23.02 -13.89
C ALA A 65 43.91 23.30 -14.70
N GLY A 66 43.91 22.91 -15.97
CA GLY A 66 45.06 23.08 -16.88
C GLY A 66 46.19 22.03 -16.77
N ARG A 67 46.04 21.08 -15.83
CA ARG A 67 47.00 19.98 -15.72
C ARG A 67 46.76 18.94 -16.83
N PRO A 68 47.80 18.52 -17.58
CA PRO A 68 47.64 17.49 -18.58
C PRO A 68 47.34 16.11 -17.93
N ALA A 69 46.50 15.31 -18.58
CA ALA A 69 46.30 13.92 -18.18
C ALA A 69 47.61 13.13 -18.39
N VAL A 70 47.85 12.13 -17.53
CA VAL A 70 48.98 11.23 -17.70
C VAL A 70 48.84 10.51 -19.03
N ASN A 71 49.86 10.68 -19.89
CA ASN A 71 49.94 9.93 -21.13
C ASN A 71 50.86 8.70 -20.92
N THR A 72 50.29 7.53 -21.08
CA THR A 72 50.99 6.25 -20.98
C THR A 72 51.25 5.59 -22.33
N ASP A 73 50.93 6.28 -23.44
CA ASP A 73 51.11 5.75 -24.79
C ASP A 73 52.57 5.49 -25.09
N GLY A 74 52.89 4.28 -25.53
CA GLY A 74 54.26 3.86 -25.86
C GLY A 74 55.13 3.45 -24.67
N MET A 75 54.59 3.46 -23.42
CA MET A 75 55.28 2.96 -22.24
C MET A 75 55.11 1.45 -22.09
N ASP A 76 56.11 0.77 -21.51
CA ASP A 76 55.92 -0.60 -21.05
C ASP A 76 54.99 -0.59 -19.78
N GLU A 77 54.50 -1.78 -19.43
CA GLU A 77 53.52 -1.92 -18.33
C GLU A 77 54.08 -1.44 -16.98
N ALA A 78 55.34 -1.58 -16.71
CA ALA A 78 56.00 -1.17 -15.47
C ALA A 78 56.15 0.36 -15.42
N ALA A 79 56.62 0.97 -16.50
CA ALA A 79 56.75 2.43 -16.64
C ALA A 79 55.35 3.13 -16.60
N ALA A 80 54.35 2.55 -17.27
CA ALA A 80 52.98 3.07 -17.22
C ALA A 80 52.40 3.06 -15.78
N ARG A 81 52.58 1.97 -15.03
CA ARG A 81 52.15 1.88 -13.61
C ARG A 81 52.89 2.89 -12.75
N GLU A 82 54.16 3.14 -12.97
CA GLU A 82 54.93 4.11 -12.19
C GLU A 82 54.51 5.54 -12.51
N ALA A 83 54.23 5.88 -13.76
CA ALA A 83 53.70 7.17 -14.18
C ALA A 83 52.32 7.46 -13.58
N VAL A 84 51.41 6.50 -13.61
CA VAL A 84 50.08 6.60 -12.97
C VAL A 84 50.19 6.77 -11.44
N LYS A 85 51.14 6.06 -10.82
CA LYS A 85 51.37 6.20 -9.38
C LYS A 85 51.94 7.58 -9.03
N ALA A 86 52.89 8.09 -9.79
CA ALA A 86 53.46 9.42 -9.59
C ALA A 86 52.38 10.52 -9.74
N ASP A 87 51.54 10.44 -10.78
CA ASP A 87 50.40 11.35 -10.96
C ASP A 87 49.44 11.32 -9.79
N TYR A 88 49.08 10.14 -9.30
CA TYR A 88 48.23 9.99 -8.15
C TYR A 88 48.84 10.65 -6.90
N GLU A 89 50.12 10.45 -6.64
CA GLU A 89 50.81 11.03 -5.47
C GLU A 89 50.91 12.55 -5.57
N GLU A 90 51.12 13.09 -6.75
CA GLU A 90 51.15 14.55 -6.98
C GLU A 90 49.77 15.17 -6.88
N ARG A 91 48.71 14.58 -7.50
CA ARG A 91 47.30 15.02 -7.31
C ARG A 91 46.92 15.02 -5.86
N ARG A 92 47.25 13.95 -5.15
CA ARG A 92 46.98 13.84 -3.73
C ARG A 92 47.69 14.96 -2.92
N SER A 93 48.97 15.23 -3.22
CA SER A 93 49.70 16.30 -2.54
C SER A 93 49.07 17.70 -2.75
N ILE A 94 48.51 17.94 -3.95
CA ILE A 94 47.79 19.19 -4.24
C ILE A 94 46.50 19.28 -3.44
N MET A 95 45.71 18.18 -3.38
CA MET A 95 44.48 18.14 -2.63
C MET A 95 44.68 18.16 -1.11
N ASP A 96 45.74 17.50 -0.61
CA ASP A 96 46.10 17.49 0.81
C ASP A 96 46.59 18.85 1.30
N ALA A 97 47.02 19.77 0.41
CA ALA A 97 47.42 21.16 0.73
C ALA A 97 46.19 22.08 1.00
N ASP A 98 45.00 21.74 0.47
CA ASP A 98 43.74 22.46 0.70
C ASP A 98 42.61 21.44 0.95
N PRO A 99 42.62 20.77 2.11
CA PRO A 99 41.69 19.64 2.38
C PRO A 99 40.28 20.11 2.66
N ILE A 100 39.29 19.38 2.17
CA ILE A 100 37.87 19.58 2.43
C ILE A 100 37.50 18.84 3.72
N HIS A 101 37.39 19.54 4.84
CA HIS A 101 36.91 18.97 6.09
C HIS A 101 35.40 18.90 6.13
N VAL A 102 34.87 17.74 6.52
CA VAL A 102 33.44 17.44 6.58
C VAL A 102 33.09 16.70 7.86
N SER A 103 31.83 16.87 8.28
CA SER A 103 31.20 16.05 9.31
C SER A 103 29.96 15.42 8.74
N ILE A 104 29.90 14.09 8.73
CA ILE A 104 28.78 13.29 8.25
C ILE A 104 28.26 12.38 9.35
N ALA A 105 27.00 11.94 9.25
CA ALA A 105 26.45 10.88 10.08
C ALA A 105 25.59 9.94 9.24
N GLY A 106 25.64 8.65 9.59
CA GLY A 106 24.83 7.67 8.86
C GLY A 106 25.03 6.25 9.36
N ARG A 107 24.33 5.34 8.72
CA ARG A 107 24.35 3.90 9.05
C ARG A 107 25.50 3.20 8.36
N MET A 108 26.26 2.43 9.11
CA MET A 108 27.34 1.60 8.58
C MET A 108 26.74 0.36 7.89
N MET A 109 26.89 0.30 6.56
CA MET A 109 26.33 -0.77 5.73
C MET A 109 27.36 -1.82 5.30
N PHE A 110 28.63 -1.51 5.43
CA PHE A 110 29.72 -2.38 5.11
C PHE A 110 30.95 -2.03 5.95
N LYS A 111 31.74 -3.05 6.30
CA LYS A 111 33.01 -2.86 7.02
C LYS A 111 34.03 -3.93 6.59
N ARG A 112 35.24 -3.51 6.29
CA ARG A 112 36.38 -4.37 6.02
C ARG A 112 37.59 -3.94 6.86
N VAL A 113 37.97 -4.82 7.79
CA VAL A 113 39.12 -4.60 8.70
C VAL A 113 40.40 -5.16 8.07
N MET A 114 41.45 -4.36 7.99
CA MET A 114 42.76 -4.74 7.41
C MET A 114 43.90 -4.36 8.37
N GLY A 115 43.98 -5.02 9.53
CA GLY A 115 45.04 -4.76 10.52
C GLY A 115 44.91 -3.43 11.24
N LYS A 116 45.77 -2.46 10.92
CA LYS A 116 45.80 -1.09 11.50
C LYS A 116 44.89 -0.09 10.81
N ALA A 117 44.30 -0.47 9.69
CA ALA A 117 43.37 0.36 8.93
C ALA A 117 42.13 -0.43 8.56
N SER A 118 41.05 0.27 8.27
CA SER A 118 39.77 -0.33 7.88
C SER A 118 39.07 0.57 6.85
N PHE A 119 38.24 -0.03 6.04
CA PHE A 119 37.26 0.68 5.22
C PHE A 119 35.86 0.33 5.68
N ALA A 120 34.96 1.30 5.66
CA ALA A 120 33.53 1.09 5.88
C ALA A 120 32.72 1.98 4.94
N ASN A 121 31.45 1.64 4.72
CA ASN A 121 30.52 2.52 4.00
C ASN A 121 29.48 3.04 4.98
N ILE A 122 29.30 4.35 4.97
CA ILE A 122 28.27 5.06 5.71
C ILE A 122 27.17 5.49 4.75
N GLN A 123 25.93 5.15 5.06
CA GLN A 123 24.74 5.47 4.28
C GLN A 123 23.89 6.50 5.03
N ASP A 124 23.47 7.55 4.31
CA ASP A 124 22.54 8.56 4.79
C ASP A 124 21.31 8.70 3.89
N LEU A 125 20.60 9.84 3.95
CA LEU A 125 19.43 10.12 3.11
C LEU A 125 19.80 10.18 1.61
N LYS A 126 20.95 10.80 1.29
CA LYS A 126 21.34 11.11 -0.10
C LYS A 126 22.24 10.06 -0.75
N GLY A 127 22.60 8.99 -0.04
CA GLY A 127 23.38 7.93 -0.62
C GLY A 127 24.37 7.27 0.36
N ASN A 128 25.55 6.91 -0.15
CA ASN A 128 26.60 6.32 0.67
C ASN A 128 27.97 6.86 0.30
N ILE A 129 28.90 6.84 1.24
CA ILE A 129 30.29 7.19 1.04
C ILE A 129 31.20 6.21 1.78
N GLN A 130 32.35 5.91 1.21
CA GLN A 130 33.40 5.14 1.87
C GLN A 130 34.11 6.01 2.91
N ILE A 131 34.40 5.44 4.06
CA ILE A 131 35.29 6.02 5.06
C ILE A 131 36.54 5.16 5.20
N TYR A 132 37.70 5.81 5.34
CA TYR A 132 38.97 5.18 5.71
C TYR A 132 39.26 5.49 7.18
N VAL A 133 39.41 4.43 7.96
CA VAL A 133 39.58 4.51 9.41
C VAL A 133 40.94 3.95 9.77
N ALA A 134 41.90 4.81 10.11
CA ALA A 134 43.22 4.42 10.52
C ALA A 134 43.37 4.49 12.05
N ARG A 135 43.95 3.44 12.65
CA ARG A 135 44.18 3.39 14.12
C ARG A 135 44.98 4.58 14.61
N ASP A 136 46.00 4.96 13.84
CA ASP A 136 46.92 6.02 14.23
C ASP A 136 46.27 7.42 14.11
N ALA A 137 45.15 7.54 13.37
CA ALA A 137 44.39 8.83 13.23
C ALA A 137 43.33 8.97 14.35
N ILE A 138 42.57 7.91 14.66
CA ILE A 138 41.46 8.01 15.63
C ILE A 138 41.81 7.50 17.02
N GLY A 139 42.99 6.95 17.21
CA GLY A 139 43.47 6.37 18.49
C GLY A 139 43.10 4.87 18.63
N GLU A 140 43.84 4.19 19.50
CA GLU A 140 43.76 2.74 19.64
C GLU A 140 42.44 2.27 20.24
N ASP A 141 41.92 2.95 21.26
CA ASP A 141 40.70 2.58 21.98
C ASP A 141 39.45 2.75 21.07
N LEU A 142 39.37 3.88 20.37
CA LEU A 142 38.25 4.12 19.46
C LEU A 142 38.31 3.19 18.25
N TYR A 143 39.51 2.90 17.74
CA TYR A 143 39.70 1.92 16.69
C TYR A 143 39.30 0.49 17.13
N ALA A 144 39.59 0.12 18.39
CA ALA A 144 39.15 -1.17 18.95
C ALA A 144 37.62 -1.25 19.05
N THR A 145 36.98 -0.16 19.49
CA THR A 145 35.52 -0.02 19.51
C THR A 145 34.90 -0.13 18.11
N PHE A 146 35.48 0.58 17.14
CA PHE A 146 35.07 0.51 15.73
C PHE A 146 35.22 -0.93 15.16
N LYS A 147 36.30 -1.62 15.44
CA LYS A 147 36.49 -3.01 15.01
C LYS A 147 35.43 -3.96 15.56
N LYS A 148 34.97 -3.74 16.80
CA LYS A 148 33.94 -4.55 17.45
C LYS A 148 32.52 -4.14 17.09
N SER A 149 32.34 -2.96 16.45
CA SER A 149 31.01 -2.47 16.02
C SER A 149 30.35 -3.41 15.02
N ASP A 150 29.05 -3.28 14.83
CA ASP A 150 28.27 -4.15 13.96
C ASP A 150 27.71 -3.40 12.74
N ILE A 151 27.47 -4.13 11.66
CA ILE A 151 26.72 -3.58 10.52
C ILE A 151 25.33 -3.18 11.02
N GLY A 152 24.90 -1.98 10.62
CA GLY A 152 23.68 -1.34 11.09
C GLY A 152 23.91 -0.28 12.17
N ASP A 153 25.06 -0.23 12.84
CA ASP A 153 25.40 0.83 13.79
C ASP A 153 25.43 2.21 13.08
N ILE A 154 25.00 3.26 13.78
CA ILE A 154 25.01 4.64 13.26
C ILE A 154 26.24 5.35 13.82
N TRP A 155 27.05 5.88 12.91
CA TRP A 155 28.28 6.57 13.21
C TRP A 155 28.26 8.02 12.74
N GLY A 156 28.75 8.92 13.56
CA GLY A 156 29.21 10.24 13.17
C GLY A 156 30.71 10.17 12.82
N VAL A 157 31.10 10.81 11.75
CA VAL A 157 32.47 10.82 11.22
C VAL A 157 32.86 12.23 10.84
N LYS A 158 33.93 12.73 11.44
CA LYS A 158 34.58 13.97 11.01
C LYS A 158 35.93 13.64 10.39
N GLY A 159 36.33 14.36 9.38
CA GLY A 159 37.57 14.18 8.68
C GLY A 159 37.61 14.92 7.35
N TYR A 160 38.51 14.57 6.48
CA TYR A 160 38.65 15.22 5.19
C TYR A 160 38.39 14.27 4.02
N ALA A 161 37.82 14.82 2.95
CA ALA A 161 37.55 14.08 1.74
C ALA A 161 38.84 13.85 0.94
N PHE A 162 38.99 12.64 0.38
CA PHE A 162 40.13 12.28 -0.49
C PHE A 162 39.72 11.26 -1.52
N ARG A 163 40.51 11.11 -2.58
CA ARG A 163 40.34 10.06 -3.58
C ARG A 163 41.31 8.91 -3.32
N THR A 164 40.79 7.70 -3.26
CA THR A 164 41.62 6.49 -3.12
C THR A 164 42.37 6.17 -4.40
N LYS A 165 43.40 5.28 -4.34
CA LYS A 165 44.14 4.81 -5.50
C LYS A 165 43.26 4.14 -6.57
N THR A 166 42.10 3.62 -6.17
CA THR A 166 41.11 2.99 -7.07
C THR A 166 40.09 3.99 -7.63
N GLY A 167 40.20 5.29 -7.29
CA GLY A 167 39.35 6.37 -7.80
C GLY A 167 38.12 6.69 -6.94
N GLU A 168 37.86 5.93 -5.87
CA GLU A 168 36.69 6.17 -5.00
C GLU A 168 36.91 7.38 -4.09
N ILE A 169 35.94 8.31 -4.08
CA ILE A 169 35.94 9.45 -3.14
C ILE A 169 35.53 8.92 -1.78
N SER A 170 36.37 9.18 -0.79
CA SER A 170 36.25 8.66 0.57
C SER A 170 36.54 9.75 1.59
N ILE A 171 36.18 9.52 2.85
CA ILE A 171 36.53 10.40 3.97
C ILE A 171 37.62 9.72 4.79
N HIS A 172 38.75 10.39 4.99
CA HIS A 172 39.75 10.00 5.98
C HIS A 172 39.23 10.43 7.36
N ALA A 173 38.88 9.46 8.19
CA ALA A 173 38.31 9.74 9.51
C ALA A 173 39.41 10.24 10.47
N GLU A 174 39.16 11.37 11.10
CA GLU A 174 39.96 11.96 12.17
C GLU A 174 39.30 11.85 13.53
N GLU A 175 37.95 11.98 13.54
CA GLU A 175 37.13 11.75 14.71
C GLU A 175 35.96 10.85 14.34
N MET A 176 35.58 9.94 15.23
CA MET A 176 34.42 9.08 15.09
C MET A 176 33.62 8.99 16.37
N THR A 177 32.31 9.00 16.26
CA THR A 177 31.38 8.88 17.39
C THR A 177 30.33 7.84 17.08
N LEU A 178 30.16 6.83 17.94
CA LEU A 178 29.06 5.87 17.82
C LEU A 178 27.78 6.56 18.33
N LEU A 179 26.86 6.89 17.42
CA LEU A 179 25.63 7.62 17.72
C LEU A 179 24.47 6.73 18.11
N SER A 180 24.44 5.48 17.60
CA SER A 180 23.42 4.50 17.95
C SER A 180 23.89 3.09 17.66
N LYS A 181 23.59 2.17 18.57
CA LYS A 181 23.88 0.74 18.45
C LYS A 181 22.72 -0.01 17.84
N SER A 182 22.96 -0.69 16.72
CA SER A 182 21.99 -1.62 16.13
C SER A 182 21.93 -2.93 16.91
N LEU A 183 20.80 -3.22 17.52
CA LEU A 183 20.58 -4.44 18.30
C LEU A 183 19.95 -5.58 17.48
N GLN A 184 19.41 -5.26 16.29
CA GLN A 184 18.89 -6.22 15.32
C GLN A 184 19.85 -6.42 14.16
N ILE A 185 19.75 -7.57 13.51
CA ILE A 185 20.54 -7.92 12.33
C ILE A 185 19.78 -7.43 11.10
N LEU A 186 20.44 -6.65 10.24
CA LEU A 186 19.87 -6.30 8.94
C LEU A 186 19.90 -7.53 8.01
N PRO A 187 18.94 -7.69 7.10
CA PRO A 187 18.98 -8.71 6.05
C PRO A 187 20.29 -8.66 5.26
N GLU A 188 20.72 -9.79 4.72
CA GLU A 188 21.94 -9.83 3.91
C GLU A 188 21.80 -8.97 2.65
N LYS A 189 22.85 -8.17 2.37
CA LYS A 189 22.86 -7.17 1.29
C LYS A 189 22.62 -7.78 -0.10
N PHE A 190 23.01 -9.04 -0.32
CA PHE A 190 22.90 -9.69 -1.64
C PHE A 190 21.51 -10.25 -1.95
N HIS A 191 20.67 -10.45 -0.95
CA HIS A 191 19.30 -10.95 -1.12
C HIS A 191 18.25 -9.90 -0.79
N GLY A 192 18.65 -8.79 -0.12
CA GLY A 192 17.76 -7.72 0.28
C GLY A 192 16.55 -8.21 1.06
N LEU A 193 15.59 -7.34 1.32
CA LEU A 193 14.25 -7.71 1.72
C LEU A 193 13.44 -7.93 0.42
N THR A 194 13.48 -9.15 -0.13
CA THR A 194 12.84 -9.51 -1.42
C THR A 194 11.36 -9.82 -1.27
N ASP A 195 10.95 -10.27 -0.09
CA ASP A 195 9.55 -10.52 0.23
C ASP A 195 8.78 -9.19 0.29
N THR A 196 7.87 -9.00 -0.65
CA THR A 196 7.08 -7.77 -0.81
C THR A 196 6.20 -7.50 0.41
N ASP A 197 5.60 -8.52 1.02
CA ASP A 197 4.77 -8.36 2.22
C ASP A 197 5.60 -7.86 3.40
N MET A 198 6.78 -8.44 3.61
CA MET A 198 7.72 -7.99 4.64
C MET A 198 8.25 -6.58 4.38
N ARG A 199 8.47 -6.17 3.12
CA ARG A 199 8.85 -4.79 2.76
C ARG A 199 7.80 -3.78 3.20
N TYR A 200 6.53 -4.07 3.04
CA TYR A 200 5.44 -3.19 3.48
C TYR A 200 5.31 -3.15 5.00
N ARG A 201 5.43 -4.30 5.68
CA ARG A 201 5.31 -4.40 7.14
C ARG A 201 6.50 -3.83 7.89
N GLN A 202 7.71 -4.02 7.35
CA GLN A 202 8.97 -3.52 7.92
C GLN A 202 9.57 -2.44 7.01
N ARG A 203 8.77 -1.44 6.68
CA ARG A 203 9.16 -0.36 5.78
C ARG A 203 10.47 0.32 6.19
N TYR A 204 10.76 0.44 7.48
CA TYR A 204 12.02 0.98 7.97
C TYR A 204 13.23 0.12 7.57
N ILE A 205 13.09 -1.19 7.43
CA ILE A 205 14.14 -2.06 6.90
C ILE A 205 14.22 -1.92 5.37
N ASP A 206 13.06 -1.90 4.69
CA ASP A 206 12.99 -1.67 3.25
C ASP A 206 13.72 -0.37 2.85
N LEU A 207 13.48 0.74 3.55
CA LEU A 207 14.14 2.02 3.32
C LEU A 207 15.66 2.00 3.60
N ILE A 208 16.15 1.08 4.44
CA ILE A 208 17.58 0.90 4.68
C ILE A 208 18.22 0.07 3.56
N MET A 209 17.55 -1.01 3.14
CA MET A 209 18.12 -2.01 2.25
C MET A 209 17.90 -1.71 0.77
N ASN A 210 16.74 -1.13 0.42
CA ASN A 210 16.32 -0.88 -0.95
C ASN A 210 16.32 0.62 -1.25
N GLN A 211 17.34 1.09 -1.94
CA GLN A 211 17.48 2.51 -2.28
C GLN A 211 16.33 2.99 -3.19
N GLU A 212 15.85 2.13 -4.07
CA GLU A 212 14.72 2.42 -4.98
C GLU A 212 13.46 2.79 -4.20
N SER A 213 13.13 2.04 -3.13
CA SER A 213 11.99 2.37 -2.26
C SER A 213 12.14 3.76 -1.62
N LYS A 214 13.34 4.10 -1.17
CA LYS A 214 13.62 5.43 -0.59
C LYS A 214 13.40 6.54 -1.62
N GLU A 215 13.86 6.33 -2.85
CA GLU A 215 13.73 7.30 -3.95
C GLU A 215 12.27 7.58 -4.31
N VAL A 216 11.39 6.58 -4.26
CA VAL A 216 9.95 6.76 -4.46
C VAL A 216 9.39 7.78 -3.44
N PHE A 217 9.72 7.65 -2.16
CA PHE A 217 9.21 8.57 -1.13
C PHE A 217 9.84 9.96 -1.20
N VAL A 218 11.10 10.08 -1.61
CA VAL A 218 11.73 11.37 -1.90
C VAL A 218 11.02 12.06 -3.08
N LYS A 219 10.75 11.32 -4.16
CA LYS A 219 9.99 11.82 -5.32
C LYS A 219 8.56 12.19 -4.92
N ARG A 220 7.86 11.35 -4.11
CA ARG A 220 6.53 11.68 -3.59
C ARG A 220 6.52 13.03 -2.86
N SER A 221 7.47 13.24 -1.97
CA SER A 221 7.60 14.52 -1.25
C SER A 221 7.84 15.69 -2.22
N LYS A 222 8.67 15.48 -3.24
CA LYS A 222 8.92 16.48 -4.30
C LYS A 222 7.65 16.78 -5.12
N ILE A 223 6.88 15.75 -5.50
CA ILE A 223 5.61 15.89 -6.23
C ILE A 223 4.65 16.78 -5.44
N LEU A 224 4.42 16.49 -4.16
CA LEU A 224 3.53 17.29 -3.31
C LEU A 224 4.01 18.75 -3.18
N LYS A 225 5.31 18.97 -3.06
CA LYS A 225 5.89 20.31 -3.03
C LYS A 225 5.65 21.05 -4.33
N GLU A 226 5.86 20.39 -5.48
CA GLU A 226 5.69 21.03 -6.80
C GLU A 226 4.21 21.27 -7.12
N ILE A 227 3.27 20.42 -6.66
CA ILE A 227 1.82 20.70 -6.73
C ILE A 227 1.51 22.02 -5.99
N ARG A 228 2.01 22.17 -4.75
CA ARG A 228 1.80 23.40 -3.98
C ARG A 228 2.38 24.63 -4.66
N ASN A 229 3.58 24.52 -5.23
CA ASN A 229 4.20 25.61 -5.99
C ASN A 229 3.35 25.98 -7.21
N PHE A 230 2.88 24.98 -7.98
CA PHE A 230 2.07 25.19 -9.17
C PHE A 230 0.72 25.89 -8.87
N LEU A 231 0.08 25.52 -7.75
CA LEU A 231 -1.18 26.10 -7.31
C LEU A 231 -1.00 27.48 -6.68
N ALA A 232 0.06 27.68 -5.89
CA ALA A 232 0.39 28.98 -5.31
C ALA A 232 0.68 30.04 -6.39
N ASP A 233 1.36 29.68 -7.50
CA ASP A 233 1.61 30.54 -8.63
C ASP A 233 0.31 30.94 -9.41
N ARG A 234 -0.82 30.32 -9.04
CA ARG A 234 -2.17 30.57 -9.63
C ARG A 234 -3.17 31.11 -8.60
N ASP A 235 -2.67 31.62 -7.49
CA ASP A 235 -3.46 32.21 -6.39
C ASP A 235 -4.46 31.25 -5.73
N PHE A 236 -4.20 29.94 -5.73
CA PHE A 236 -4.98 29.00 -4.95
C PHE A 236 -4.56 29.02 -3.48
N MET A 237 -5.54 29.05 -2.60
CA MET A 237 -5.38 28.97 -1.15
C MET A 237 -5.47 27.53 -0.68
N GLU A 238 -4.42 27.02 0.00
CA GLU A 238 -4.50 25.72 0.70
C GLU A 238 -5.32 25.89 1.98
N VAL A 239 -6.30 25.03 2.19
CA VAL A 239 -7.19 25.05 3.34
C VAL A 239 -7.27 23.66 3.98
N GLU A 240 -7.79 23.60 5.21
CA GLU A 240 -8.04 22.35 5.93
C GLU A 240 -9.51 22.30 6.33
N THR A 241 -10.18 21.17 6.10
CA THR A 241 -11.56 20.94 6.43
C THR A 241 -11.70 19.72 7.35
N PRO A 242 -12.83 19.52 8.06
CA PRO A 242 -12.97 18.45 9.03
C PRO A 242 -12.80 17.05 8.44
N MET A 243 -12.07 16.17 9.16
CA MET A 243 -12.01 14.74 8.86
C MET A 243 -13.18 13.97 9.49
N LEU A 244 -13.68 14.45 10.65
CA LEU A 244 -14.87 13.91 11.30
C LEU A 244 -16.07 14.74 10.85
N VAL A 245 -17.04 14.10 10.21
CA VAL A 245 -18.19 14.75 9.61
C VAL A 245 -19.49 14.10 10.09
N ALA A 246 -20.55 14.86 10.16
CA ALA A 246 -21.88 14.32 10.47
C ALA A 246 -22.44 13.56 9.25
N ASN A 247 -22.26 14.13 8.05
CA ASN A 247 -22.65 13.52 6.79
C ASN A 247 -21.43 13.34 5.89
N ALA A 248 -21.20 12.13 5.40
CA ALA A 248 -20.13 11.82 4.43
C ALA A 248 -20.76 11.83 3.03
N GLY A 249 -20.45 12.87 2.26
CA GLY A 249 -20.92 13.05 0.89
C GLY A 249 -19.79 13.49 -0.05
N GLY A 250 -20.08 13.70 -1.33
CA GLY A 250 -19.13 14.09 -2.35
C GLY A 250 -18.45 12.91 -3.07
N ALA A 251 -18.88 11.68 -2.80
CA ALA A 251 -18.43 10.48 -3.51
C ALA A 251 -19.41 9.32 -3.26
N ALA A 252 -19.50 8.39 -4.19
CA ALA A 252 -20.15 7.10 -3.98
C ALA A 252 -19.17 6.16 -3.28
N ALA A 253 -19.26 6.05 -1.96
CA ALA A 253 -18.37 5.21 -1.16
C ALA A 253 -18.93 4.97 0.25
N ARG A 254 -18.64 3.81 0.83
CA ARG A 254 -19.03 3.50 2.20
C ARG A 254 -18.09 4.18 3.21
N PRO A 255 -18.59 4.99 4.18
CA PRO A 255 -17.77 5.62 5.20
C PRO A 255 -17.36 4.66 6.32
N PHE A 256 -16.28 5.01 7.05
CA PHE A 256 -16.02 4.48 8.39
C PHE A 256 -16.82 5.29 9.39
N GLU A 257 -17.46 4.63 10.37
CA GLU A 257 -18.24 5.23 11.42
C GLU A 257 -17.54 5.11 12.76
N THR A 258 -17.68 6.11 13.62
CA THR A 258 -17.15 6.13 14.98
C THR A 258 -18.04 6.95 15.91
N HIS A 259 -17.86 6.77 17.23
CA HIS A 259 -18.64 7.48 18.23
C HIS A 259 -17.82 8.58 18.90
N TYR A 260 -18.33 9.81 18.94
CA TYR A 260 -17.72 10.93 19.64
C TYR A 260 -18.24 11.01 21.08
N ASN A 261 -17.49 10.42 22.01
CA ASN A 261 -17.91 10.24 23.41
C ASN A 261 -18.32 11.55 24.13
N ALA A 262 -17.61 12.67 23.85
CA ALA A 262 -17.86 13.93 24.55
C ALA A 262 -19.23 14.55 24.21
N LEU A 263 -19.70 14.37 22.97
CA LEU A 263 -21.00 14.86 22.50
C LEU A 263 -22.07 13.76 22.53
N ASN A 264 -21.66 12.49 22.71
CA ASN A 264 -22.51 11.31 22.59
C ASN A 264 -23.21 11.25 21.22
N GLU A 265 -22.44 11.47 20.15
CA GLU A 265 -22.92 11.53 18.78
C GLU A 265 -22.10 10.56 17.90
N ASP A 266 -22.77 9.93 16.94
CA ASP A 266 -22.10 9.14 15.92
C ASP A 266 -21.62 10.06 14.80
N VAL A 267 -20.36 9.90 14.40
CA VAL A 267 -19.70 10.68 13.35
C VAL A 267 -19.05 9.74 12.35
N LYS A 268 -18.82 10.24 11.16
CA LYS A 268 -18.20 9.49 10.06
C LYS A 268 -16.82 10.07 9.72
N LEU A 269 -15.93 9.24 9.22
CA LEU A 269 -14.72 9.73 8.56
C LEU A 269 -15.09 10.16 7.13
N ARG A 270 -14.60 11.31 6.69
CA ARG A 270 -14.87 11.87 5.37
C ARG A 270 -14.44 10.95 4.24
N ILE A 271 -15.24 10.85 3.20
CA ILE A 271 -14.95 10.08 1.97
C ILE A 271 -14.49 10.97 0.81
N SER A 272 -14.68 12.29 0.92
CA SER A 272 -14.32 13.35 -0.04
C SER A 272 -14.11 14.66 0.71
N LEU A 273 -13.58 15.68 0.03
CA LEU A 273 -13.36 17.04 0.53
C LEU A 273 -14.41 18.02 -0.01
N GLU A 274 -15.18 17.59 -1.01
CA GLU A 274 -16.01 18.38 -1.92
C GLU A 274 -16.97 19.35 -1.22
N LEU A 275 -17.88 18.82 -0.38
CA LEU A 275 -18.98 19.64 0.14
C LEU A 275 -18.50 20.79 1.03
N TYR A 276 -17.39 20.60 1.76
CA TYR A 276 -16.81 21.66 2.57
C TYR A 276 -16.09 22.71 1.72
N LEU A 277 -15.35 22.30 0.69
CA LEU A 277 -14.66 23.22 -0.20
C LEU A 277 -15.64 24.08 -1.00
N LYS A 278 -16.76 23.53 -1.45
CA LYS A 278 -17.87 24.28 -2.09
C LYS A 278 -18.48 25.32 -1.15
N ARG A 279 -18.64 25.00 0.14
CA ARG A 279 -19.10 26.00 1.13
C ARG A 279 -18.12 27.17 1.29
N LEU A 280 -16.80 26.93 1.12
CA LEU A 280 -15.80 28.01 1.11
C LEU A 280 -15.93 28.90 -0.13
N ILE A 281 -16.27 28.32 -1.29
CA ILE A 281 -16.59 29.07 -2.51
C ILE A 281 -17.81 29.98 -2.29
N VAL A 282 -18.88 29.45 -1.67
CA VAL A 282 -20.05 30.27 -1.25
C VAL A 282 -19.59 31.40 -0.33
N GLY A 283 -18.66 31.14 0.58
CA GLY A 283 -18.07 32.13 1.48
C GLY A 283 -17.16 33.18 0.82
N GLY A 284 -16.96 33.10 -0.50
CA GLY A 284 -16.15 34.06 -1.27
C GLY A 284 -14.65 33.74 -1.38
N LEU A 285 -14.22 32.53 -0.99
CA LEU A 285 -12.86 32.05 -1.26
C LEU A 285 -12.83 31.48 -2.69
N GLU A 286 -12.45 32.32 -3.66
CA GLU A 286 -12.65 32.03 -5.09
C GLU A 286 -11.78 30.89 -5.64
N ARG A 287 -10.65 30.56 -4.99
CA ARG A 287 -9.73 29.48 -5.39
C ARG A 287 -9.20 28.78 -4.16
N VAL A 288 -9.69 27.59 -3.91
CA VAL A 288 -9.31 26.78 -2.75
C VAL A 288 -8.89 25.38 -3.14
N TYR A 289 -7.99 24.80 -2.38
CA TYR A 289 -7.66 23.39 -2.48
C TYR A 289 -7.29 22.79 -1.13
N GLU A 290 -7.47 21.51 -1.01
CA GLU A 290 -6.98 20.73 0.14
C GLU A 290 -6.29 19.47 -0.38
N ILE A 291 -5.12 19.13 0.20
CA ILE A 291 -4.47 17.84 0.04
C ILE A 291 -4.65 17.10 1.35
N GLY A 292 -5.57 16.14 1.39
CA GLY A 292 -5.98 15.48 2.60
C GLY A 292 -6.14 13.97 2.49
N ARG A 293 -6.22 13.32 3.66
CA ARG A 293 -6.65 11.93 3.73
C ARG A 293 -8.15 11.83 3.64
N VAL A 294 -8.61 10.87 2.86
CA VAL A 294 -10.00 10.42 2.81
C VAL A 294 -10.06 8.93 3.10
N PHE A 295 -11.23 8.47 3.54
CA PHE A 295 -11.39 7.14 4.12
C PHE A 295 -12.58 6.46 3.46
N ARG A 296 -12.38 5.33 2.80
CA ARG A 296 -13.43 4.52 2.17
C ARG A 296 -13.37 3.10 2.68
N ASN A 297 -14.46 2.64 3.27
CA ASN A 297 -14.57 1.31 3.88
C ASN A 297 -14.84 0.24 2.80
N GLU A 298 -13.87 0.08 1.92
CA GLU A 298 -13.92 -0.78 0.75
C GLU A 298 -12.82 -1.84 0.79
N GLY A 299 -12.74 -2.65 -0.27
CA GLY A 299 -11.71 -3.67 -0.43
C GLY A 299 -10.30 -3.10 -0.58
N VAL A 300 -9.29 -3.92 -0.32
CA VAL A 300 -7.87 -3.59 -0.46
C VAL A 300 -7.27 -4.42 -1.58
N ASP A 301 -6.75 -3.76 -2.61
CA ASP A 301 -6.09 -4.38 -3.75
C ASP A 301 -4.78 -3.65 -4.13
N THR A 302 -4.31 -3.82 -5.36
CA THR A 302 -3.11 -3.15 -5.87
C THR A 302 -3.32 -1.66 -6.16
N ARG A 303 -4.57 -1.20 -6.31
CA ARG A 303 -4.95 0.17 -6.67
C ARG A 303 -5.67 0.91 -5.56
N HIS A 304 -6.26 0.18 -4.58
CA HIS A 304 -7.10 0.72 -3.53
C HIS A 304 -6.54 0.44 -2.14
N ASN A 305 -6.61 1.45 -1.28
CA ASN A 305 -6.29 1.38 0.14
C ASN A 305 -7.41 2.11 0.91
N PRO A 306 -7.86 1.62 2.07
CA PRO A 306 -9.02 2.19 2.76
C PRO A 306 -8.83 3.64 3.21
N GLU A 307 -7.60 4.09 3.33
CA GLU A 307 -7.21 5.48 3.48
C GLU A 307 -6.20 5.86 2.39
N PHE A 308 -6.41 6.99 1.73
CA PHE A 308 -5.55 7.44 0.64
C PHE A 308 -5.50 8.98 0.60
N THR A 309 -4.54 9.52 -0.16
CA THR A 309 -4.39 10.97 -0.33
C THR A 309 -5.15 11.43 -1.55
N LEU A 310 -6.10 12.31 -1.34
CA LEU A 310 -6.85 13.02 -2.37
C LEU A 310 -6.45 14.49 -2.33
N MET A 311 -6.40 15.12 -3.49
CA MET A 311 -6.40 16.56 -3.61
C MET A 311 -7.66 16.98 -4.33
N GLU A 312 -8.46 17.85 -3.73
CA GLU A 312 -9.56 18.51 -4.40
C GLU A 312 -9.33 19.99 -4.44
N LEU A 313 -9.70 20.62 -5.56
CA LEU A 313 -9.63 22.04 -5.73
C LEU A 313 -10.88 22.58 -6.46
N TYR A 314 -11.25 23.81 -6.11
CA TYR A 314 -12.42 24.49 -6.65
C TYR A 314 -12.02 25.91 -7.03
N GLN A 315 -12.49 26.34 -8.20
CA GLN A 315 -12.24 27.68 -8.72
C GLN A 315 -13.56 28.30 -9.20
N ALA A 316 -13.90 29.45 -8.64
CA ALA A 316 -15.04 30.26 -9.11
C ALA A 316 -14.76 30.84 -10.46
N TYR A 317 -15.84 31.09 -11.23
CA TYR A 317 -15.85 31.73 -12.57
C TYR A 317 -15.11 30.94 -13.65
N THR A 318 -15.06 29.62 -13.50
CA THR A 318 -14.56 28.68 -14.51
C THR A 318 -15.50 27.48 -14.62
N ASP A 319 -15.24 26.62 -15.58
CA ASP A 319 -16.01 25.42 -15.90
C ASP A 319 -15.10 24.18 -16.03
N TYR A 320 -15.67 23.06 -16.44
CA TYR A 320 -14.93 21.81 -16.63
C TYR A 320 -13.85 21.90 -17.72
N GLU A 321 -14.00 22.76 -18.74
CA GLU A 321 -12.97 22.96 -19.76
C GLU A 321 -11.74 23.66 -19.16
N GLY A 322 -11.96 24.70 -18.33
CA GLY A 322 -10.88 25.32 -17.55
C GLY A 322 -10.18 24.33 -16.62
N MET A 323 -10.90 23.36 -16.06
CA MET A 323 -10.30 22.28 -15.26
C MET A 323 -9.45 21.31 -16.12
N MET A 324 -9.84 21.04 -17.38
CA MET A 324 -9.01 20.27 -18.32
C MET A 324 -7.67 20.98 -18.60
N GLU A 325 -7.70 22.30 -18.88
CA GLU A 325 -6.49 23.09 -19.13
C GLU A 325 -5.55 23.13 -17.91
N LEU A 326 -6.12 23.31 -16.72
CA LEU A 326 -5.37 23.27 -15.45
C LEU A 326 -4.70 21.91 -15.27
N THR A 327 -5.43 20.83 -15.47
CA THR A 327 -4.96 19.46 -15.33
C THR A 327 -3.82 19.14 -16.29
N GLU A 328 -4.02 19.43 -17.59
CA GLU A 328 -3.00 19.19 -18.61
C GLU A 328 -1.72 19.95 -18.32
N SER A 329 -1.84 21.23 -17.92
CA SER A 329 -0.68 22.06 -17.56
C SER A 329 0.03 21.58 -16.30
N MET A 330 -0.71 21.11 -15.29
CA MET A 330 -0.14 20.58 -14.05
C MET A 330 0.61 19.26 -14.28
N PHE A 331 0.03 18.32 -15.02
CA PHE A 331 0.68 17.03 -15.31
C PHE A 331 1.98 17.23 -16.09
N ARG A 332 1.98 18.12 -17.10
CA ARG A 332 3.17 18.49 -17.87
C ARG A 332 4.25 19.10 -16.96
N TYR A 333 3.86 20.09 -16.13
CA TYR A 333 4.76 20.73 -15.18
C TYR A 333 5.40 19.73 -14.21
N LEU A 334 4.60 18.83 -13.63
CA LEU A 334 5.09 17.82 -12.69
C LEU A 334 6.05 16.84 -13.37
N ALA A 335 5.74 16.37 -14.57
CA ALA A 335 6.63 15.48 -15.32
C ALA A 335 7.99 16.13 -15.58
N GLU A 336 8.03 17.40 -16.02
CA GLU A 336 9.27 18.13 -16.22
C GLU A 336 10.06 18.33 -14.91
N LYS A 337 9.38 18.77 -13.84
CA LYS A 337 10.03 19.08 -12.55
C LYS A 337 10.53 17.85 -11.80
N VAL A 338 9.81 16.73 -11.88
CA VAL A 338 10.09 15.52 -11.11
C VAL A 338 10.89 14.50 -11.91
N CYS A 339 10.48 14.24 -13.16
CA CYS A 339 11.09 13.24 -14.04
C CYS A 339 12.13 13.82 -15.00
N GLY A 340 12.17 15.15 -15.18
CA GLY A 340 13.07 15.84 -16.13
C GLY A 340 12.64 15.72 -17.59
N SER A 341 11.48 15.14 -17.86
CA SER A 341 10.92 14.93 -19.22
C SER A 341 9.41 14.82 -19.14
N THR A 342 8.71 15.31 -20.17
CA THR A 342 7.26 15.08 -20.33
C THR A 342 6.93 13.68 -20.84
N LYS A 343 7.92 12.95 -21.37
CA LYS A 343 7.81 11.54 -21.71
C LYS A 343 8.27 10.71 -20.54
N ILE A 344 7.36 9.94 -20.00
CA ILE A 344 7.61 9.04 -18.86
C ILE A 344 7.41 7.60 -19.30
N SER A 345 8.01 6.66 -18.59
CA SER A 345 7.76 5.23 -18.76
C SER A 345 7.01 4.71 -17.54
N TYR A 346 5.95 3.96 -17.77
CA TYR A 346 5.24 3.24 -16.74
C TYR A 346 5.07 1.78 -17.15
N ASN A 347 5.64 0.85 -16.37
CA ASN A 347 5.66 -0.58 -16.65
C ASN A 347 6.13 -0.91 -18.11
N GLY A 348 7.13 -0.17 -18.58
CA GLY A 348 7.68 -0.31 -19.93
C GLY A 348 6.85 0.35 -21.05
N VAL A 349 5.73 0.98 -20.72
CA VAL A 349 4.89 1.74 -21.67
C VAL A 349 5.28 3.22 -21.65
N GLU A 350 5.59 3.79 -22.80
CA GLU A 350 5.84 5.23 -22.93
C GLU A 350 4.51 6.02 -22.88
N ILE A 351 4.44 6.99 -21.98
CA ILE A 351 3.33 7.93 -21.81
C ILE A 351 3.86 9.34 -22.09
N ASP A 352 3.23 10.06 -23.01
CA ASP A 352 3.64 11.39 -23.44
C ASP A 352 2.71 12.46 -22.86
N LEU A 353 3.10 13.04 -21.71
CA LEU A 353 2.38 14.14 -21.05
C LEU A 353 2.63 15.52 -21.70
N GLY A 354 3.51 15.60 -22.70
CA GLY A 354 3.84 16.83 -23.43
C GLY A 354 2.89 17.15 -24.58
N LYS A 355 2.15 16.15 -25.08
CA LYS A 355 1.14 16.32 -26.12
C LYS A 355 -0.18 16.81 -25.52
N PRO A 356 -1.05 17.47 -26.32
CA PRO A 356 -2.44 17.68 -25.95
C PRO A 356 -3.11 16.35 -25.61
N PHE A 357 -3.84 16.30 -24.50
CA PHE A 357 -4.56 15.10 -24.09
C PHE A 357 -5.77 14.88 -25.03
N ALA A 358 -6.04 13.61 -25.35
CA ALA A 358 -7.19 13.28 -26.18
C ALA A 358 -8.49 13.61 -25.42
N ARG A 359 -9.52 13.98 -26.18
CA ARG A 359 -10.88 14.31 -25.70
C ARG A 359 -11.87 13.42 -26.42
N LEU A 360 -12.62 12.60 -25.68
CA LEU A 360 -13.68 11.73 -26.19
C LEU A 360 -14.92 11.87 -25.31
N THR A 361 -16.11 11.85 -25.89
CA THR A 361 -17.30 11.65 -25.09
C THR A 361 -17.41 10.21 -24.67
N MET A 362 -18.08 9.91 -23.54
CA MET A 362 -18.28 8.54 -23.09
C MET A 362 -18.98 7.68 -24.18
N ASN A 363 -19.99 8.24 -24.87
CA ASN A 363 -20.65 7.54 -25.96
C ASN A 363 -19.71 7.30 -27.17
N ASP A 364 -18.86 8.27 -27.54
CA ASP A 364 -17.90 8.12 -28.64
C ASP A 364 -16.83 7.04 -28.29
N ALA A 365 -16.40 6.97 -27.02
CA ALA A 365 -15.51 5.94 -26.56
C ALA A 365 -16.15 4.55 -26.70
N ILE A 366 -17.38 4.37 -26.20
CA ILE A 366 -18.11 3.10 -26.32
C ILE A 366 -18.32 2.76 -27.80
N LYS A 367 -18.74 3.71 -28.63
CA LYS A 367 -18.95 3.50 -30.06
C LYS A 367 -17.65 3.07 -30.76
N LYS A 368 -16.54 3.68 -30.40
CA LYS A 368 -15.22 3.35 -30.96
C LYS A 368 -14.82 1.89 -30.71
N TYR A 369 -15.03 1.39 -29.49
CA TYR A 369 -14.54 0.07 -29.09
C TYR A 369 -15.57 -1.05 -29.25
N THR A 370 -16.87 -0.74 -29.24
CA THR A 370 -17.96 -1.75 -29.34
C THR A 370 -18.78 -1.64 -30.61
N GLY A 371 -18.75 -0.48 -31.29
CA GLY A 371 -19.65 -0.16 -32.39
C GLY A 371 -21.07 0.22 -31.95
N ILE A 372 -21.36 0.26 -30.66
CA ILE A 372 -22.67 0.60 -30.10
C ILE A 372 -22.74 2.13 -29.91
N ASP A 373 -23.84 2.72 -30.44
CA ASP A 373 -24.17 4.13 -30.27
C ASP A 373 -25.34 4.30 -29.31
N PHE A 374 -25.05 4.67 -28.05
CA PHE A 374 -26.08 4.84 -27.02
C PHE A 374 -27.00 6.05 -27.26
N ASP A 375 -26.63 6.99 -28.12
CA ASP A 375 -27.54 8.07 -28.54
C ASP A 375 -28.70 7.53 -29.38
N GLN A 376 -28.56 6.31 -29.95
CA GLN A 376 -29.63 5.62 -30.70
C GLN A 376 -30.43 4.64 -29.81
N VAL A 377 -30.06 4.46 -28.54
CA VAL A 377 -30.79 3.61 -27.58
C VAL A 377 -31.90 4.44 -26.94
N PRO A 378 -33.18 4.09 -27.10
CA PRO A 378 -34.28 5.02 -26.77
C PRO A 378 -34.54 5.12 -25.26
N ASP A 379 -34.41 4.04 -24.49
CA ASP A 379 -34.86 3.96 -23.11
C ASP A 379 -34.08 2.92 -22.26
N ASP A 380 -34.41 2.86 -20.96
CA ASP A 380 -33.79 1.91 -19.99
C ASP A 380 -33.96 0.46 -20.39
N ALA A 381 -35.16 0.09 -20.92
CA ALA A 381 -35.44 -1.28 -21.30
C ALA A 381 -34.59 -1.72 -22.52
N ALA A 382 -34.35 -0.82 -23.45
CA ALA A 382 -33.48 -1.07 -24.60
C ALA A 382 -32.01 -1.15 -24.16
N ALA A 383 -31.57 -0.33 -23.21
CA ALA A 383 -30.22 -0.38 -22.64
C ALA A 383 -29.98 -1.69 -21.88
N LYS A 384 -30.91 -2.12 -21.02
CA LYS A 384 -30.84 -3.42 -20.31
C LYS A 384 -30.78 -4.61 -21.28
N LYS A 385 -31.55 -4.59 -22.38
CA LYS A 385 -31.46 -5.64 -23.42
C LYS A 385 -30.09 -5.68 -24.10
N LEU A 386 -29.43 -4.53 -24.26
CA LEU A 386 -28.05 -4.50 -24.76
C LEU A 386 -27.09 -5.09 -23.74
N ALA A 387 -27.25 -4.79 -22.45
CA ALA A 387 -26.45 -5.37 -21.37
C ALA A 387 -26.60 -6.90 -21.35
N ASP A 388 -27.84 -7.41 -21.41
CA ASP A 388 -28.11 -8.86 -21.52
C ASP A 388 -27.41 -9.50 -22.71
N LYS A 389 -27.50 -8.87 -23.88
CA LYS A 389 -26.87 -9.34 -25.12
C LYS A 389 -25.34 -9.39 -25.03
N HIS A 390 -24.76 -8.48 -24.26
CA HIS A 390 -23.31 -8.36 -24.07
C HIS A 390 -22.82 -9.02 -22.76
N HIS A 391 -23.72 -9.71 -22.03
CA HIS A 391 -23.42 -10.39 -20.77
C HIS A 391 -22.88 -9.47 -19.66
N ILE A 392 -23.29 -8.21 -19.67
CA ILE A 392 -22.97 -7.25 -18.63
C ILE A 392 -23.99 -7.39 -17.50
N ALA A 393 -23.51 -7.65 -16.29
CA ALA A 393 -24.37 -7.73 -15.10
C ALA A 393 -24.84 -6.32 -14.70
N TYR A 394 -26.11 -6.19 -14.34
CA TYR A 394 -26.69 -4.95 -13.83
C TYR A 394 -27.75 -5.23 -12.75
N GLU A 395 -28.10 -4.22 -11.97
CA GLU A 395 -29.15 -4.31 -10.97
C GLU A 395 -30.48 -3.79 -11.53
N GLU A 396 -31.61 -4.27 -10.95
CA GLU A 396 -32.96 -3.88 -11.42
C GLU A 396 -33.20 -2.36 -11.38
N ARG A 397 -32.59 -1.67 -10.40
CA ARG A 397 -32.67 -0.22 -10.23
C ARG A 397 -31.92 0.59 -11.31
N HIS A 398 -30.96 -0.02 -12.01
CA HIS A 398 -30.14 0.67 -12.99
C HIS A 398 -30.98 1.23 -14.15
N LYS A 399 -30.66 2.47 -14.52
CA LYS A 399 -31.22 3.19 -15.66
C LYS A 399 -30.27 3.16 -16.85
N LYS A 400 -30.64 3.80 -17.93
CA LYS A 400 -29.80 3.85 -19.15
C LYS A 400 -28.40 4.43 -18.86
N GLY A 401 -28.30 5.47 -18.02
CA GLY A 401 -27.01 6.08 -17.66
C GLY A 401 -26.09 5.14 -16.92
N ASP A 402 -26.62 4.34 -15.99
CA ASP A 402 -25.85 3.32 -15.28
C ASP A 402 -25.34 2.24 -16.26
N ILE A 403 -26.17 1.80 -17.18
CA ILE A 403 -25.79 0.82 -18.22
C ILE A 403 -24.70 1.38 -19.15
N ILE A 404 -24.75 2.66 -19.53
CA ILE A 404 -23.70 3.32 -20.30
C ILE A 404 -22.37 3.23 -19.55
N ASN A 405 -22.36 3.51 -18.25
CA ASN A 405 -21.17 3.43 -17.41
C ASN A 405 -20.60 2.01 -17.37
N LEU A 406 -21.45 1.02 -17.16
CA LEU A 406 -21.02 -0.40 -17.16
C LEU A 406 -20.40 -0.83 -18.51
N PHE A 407 -20.92 -0.35 -19.62
CA PHE A 407 -20.32 -0.57 -20.95
C PHE A 407 -18.97 0.12 -21.10
N PHE A 408 -18.84 1.34 -20.56
CA PHE A 408 -17.57 2.06 -20.60
C PHE A 408 -16.49 1.34 -19.77
N GLU A 409 -16.81 0.94 -18.55
CA GLU A 409 -15.90 0.18 -17.65
C GLU A 409 -15.43 -1.13 -18.32
N GLU A 410 -16.36 -1.91 -18.87
CA GLU A 410 -16.05 -3.21 -19.45
C GLU A 410 -15.18 -3.12 -20.72
N TYR A 411 -15.49 -2.17 -21.62
CA TYR A 411 -14.91 -2.14 -22.97
C TYR A 411 -13.90 -1.04 -23.23
N CYS A 412 -13.94 0.08 -22.50
CA CYS A 412 -13.18 1.26 -22.85
C CYS A 412 -11.98 1.54 -21.95
N GLU A 413 -12.12 1.41 -20.63
CA GLU A 413 -11.05 1.79 -19.67
C GLU A 413 -9.72 1.12 -19.97
N LYS A 414 -9.72 -0.16 -20.27
CA LYS A 414 -8.53 -0.95 -20.57
C LYS A 414 -7.78 -0.53 -21.84
N GLU A 415 -8.41 0.24 -22.69
CA GLU A 415 -7.86 0.74 -23.96
C GLU A 415 -7.26 2.17 -23.84
N LEU A 416 -7.46 2.83 -22.70
CA LEU A 416 -7.05 4.21 -22.46
C LEU A 416 -5.63 4.30 -21.88
N ILE A 417 -4.63 4.10 -22.74
CA ILE A 417 -3.22 4.11 -22.36
C ILE A 417 -2.64 5.53 -22.27
N GLN A 418 -2.81 6.31 -23.35
CA GLN A 418 -2.37 7.71 -23.37
C GLN A 418 -3.39 8.62 -22.68
N PRO A 419 -2.97 9.75 -22.08
CA PRO A 419 -3.87 10.64 -21.37
C PRO A 419 -5.09 11.03 -22.22
N THR A 420 -6.27 10.69 -21.73
CA THR A 420 -7.54 10.88 -22.44
C THR A 420 -8.61 11.38 -21.49
N PHE A 421 -9.20 12.54 -21.77
CA PHE A 421 -10.39 13.03 -21.09
C PHE A 421 -11.62 12.32 -21.66
N ILE A 422 -12.38 11.67 -20.79
CA ILE A 422 -13.70 11.10 -21.10
C ILE A 422 -14.74 12.07 -20.58
N MET A 423 -15.57 12.59 -21.49
CA MET A 423 -16.48 13.69 -21.22
C MET A 423 -17.96 13.27 -21.41
N ASP A 424 -18.87 14.17 -21.05
CA ASP A 424 -20.30 14.03 -21.27
C ASP A 424 -20.90 12.76 -20.62
N HIS A 425 -20.62 12.61 -19.32
CA HIS A 425 -21.15 11.52 -18.52
C HIS A 425 -22.68 11.60 -18.40
N PRO A 426 -23.37 10.47 -18.20
CA PRO A 426 -24.81 10.46 -17.91
C PRO A 426 -25.14 11.17 -16.60
N ILE A 427 -26.34 11.77 -16.59
CA ILE A 427 -26.85 12.51 -15.43
C ILE A 427 -27.07 11.61 -14.21
N GLU A 428 -27.47 10.35 -14.44
CA GLU A 428 -27.81 9.37 -13.41
C GLU A 428 -26.66 9.09 -12.46
N ILE A 429 -25.43 9.09 -12.98
CA ILE A 429 -24.19 8.80 -12.22
C ILE A 429 -23.44 10.07 -11.79
N SER A 430 -24.07 11.24 -11.84
CA SER A 430 -23.40 12.53 -11.61
C SER A 430 -24.24 13.49 -10.76
N PRO A 431 -24.47 13.20 -9.46
CA PRO A 431 -25.44 13.90 -8.63
C PRO A 431 -25.08 15.36 -8.31
N LEU A 432 -23.81 15.76 -8.40
CA LEU A 432 -23.28 17.06 -7.98
C LEU A 432 -22.87 17.96 -9.17
N THR A 433 -23.15 17.50 -10.40
CA THR A 433 -22.66 18.13 -11.63
C THR A 433 -23.76 18.86 -12.39
N LYS A 434 -23.41 19.99 -13.01
CA LYS A 434 -24.28 20.78 -13.84
C LYS A 434 -24.67 20.06 -15.13
N LYS A 435 -25.96 20.11 -15.48
CA LYS A 435 -26.49 19.59 -16.75
C LYS A 435 -25.86 20.34 -17.92
N LYS A 436 -25.61 19.63 -19.03
CA LYS A 436 -25.17 20.22 -20.27
C LYS A 436 -26.34 20.96 -20.94
N PRO A 437 -26.22 22.27 -21.26
CA PRO A 437 -27.34 23.02 -21.81
C PRO A 437 -27.89 22.47 -23.15
N SER A 438 -27.00 21.85 -23.94
CA SER A 438 -27.35 21.28 -25.25
C SER A 438 -28.03 19.92 -25.19
N ASP A 439 -27.82 19.18 -24.10
CA ASP A 439 -28.37 17.83 -23.86
C ASP A 439 -28.49 17.58 -22.36
N PRO A 440 -29.63 17.85 -21.72
CA PRO A 440 -29.81 17.71 -20.26
C PRO A 440 -29.71 16.26 -19.72
N THR A 441 -29.61 15.24 -20.57
CA THR A 441 -29.37 13.87 -20.18
C THR A 441 -27.88 13.63 -19.88
N LYS A 442 -27.01 14.56 -20.26
CA LYS A 442 -25.58 14.57 -20.05
C LYS A 442 -25.19 15.73 -19.13
N VAL A 443 -24.04 15.60 -18.53
CA VAL A 443 -23.48 16.60 -17.60
C VAL A 443 -22.13 17.13 -18.08
N GLU A 444 -21.75 18.32 -17.65
CA GLU A 444 -20.42 18.92 -17.85
C GLU A 444 -19.40 18.33 -16.91
N ARG A 445 -19.00 17.06 -17.18
CA ARG A 445 -18.07 16.26 -16.41
C ARG A 445 -17.02 15.64 -17.30
N PHE A 446 -15.81 15.50 -16.79
CA PHE A 446 -14.82 14.62 -17.39
C PHE A 446 -14.11 13.80 -16.33
N GLU A 447 -13.61 12.65 -16.74
CA GLU A 447 -12.60 11.88 -16.05
C GLU A 447 -11.36 11.79 -16.93
N LEU A 448 -10.18 11.96 -16.32
CA LEU A 448 -8.91 11.75 -17.02
C LEU A 448 -8.45 10.32 -16.81
N PHE A 449 -8.36 9.57 -17.88
CA PHE A 449 -7.73 8.24 -17.88
C PHE A 449 -6.31 8.32 -18.41
N CYS A 450 -5.41 7.61 -17.76
CA CYS A 450 -4.03 7.42 -18.19
C CYS A 450 -3.55 6.04 -17.71
N ASN A 451 -3.00 5.25 -18.63
CA ASN A 451 -2.56 3.89 -18.35
C ASN A 451 -3.68 3.02 -17.72
N THR A 452 -4.87 3.08 -18.30
CA THR A 452 -6.08 2.35 -17.88
C THR A 452 -6.65 2.77 -16.51
N TRP A 453 -6.19 3.88 -15.94
CA TRP A 453 -6.61 4.36 -14.62
C TRP A 453 -7.24 5.74 -14.70
N GLU A 454 -8.31 5.93 -13.96
CA GLU A 454 -8.81 7.23 -13.61
C GLU A 454 -7.79 7.97 -12.73
N MET A 455 -7.31 9.10 -13.21
CA MET A 455 -6.33 9.95 -12.53
C MET A 455 -6.98 11.10 -11.79
N CYS A 456 -8.08 11.62 -12.34
CA CYS A 456 -8.88 12.69 -11.73
C CYS A 456 -10.29 12.70 -12.31
N ASN A 457 -11.21 13.30 -11.53
CA ASN A 457 -12.62 13.52 -11.88
C ASN A 457 -12.96 14.99 -11.66
N ALA A 458 -13.60 15.61 -12.63
CA ALA A 458 -13.88 17.05 -12.61
C ALA A 458 -15.18 17.40 -13.33
N TYR A 459 -15.77 18.49 -12.89
CA TYR A 459 -17.00 18.97 -13.50
C TYR A 459 -17.24 20.47 -13.28
N SER A 460 -18.19 21.02 -14.07
CA SER A 460 -18.86 22.27 -13.73
C SER A 460 -19.82 21.99 -12.57
N GLU A 461 -19.64 22.69 -11.47
CA GLU A 461 -20.39 22.46 -10.23
C GLU A 461 -21.86 22.81 -10.37
N LEU A 462 -22.73 21.91 -9.90
CA LEU A 462 -24.15 22.20 -9.77
C LEU A 462 -24.33 23.26 -8.69
N ASN A 463 -24.81 24.45 -9.10
CA ASN A 463 -25.04 25.59 -8.21
C ASN A 463 -26.50 26.02 -8.15
N ASP A 464 -27.41 25.22 -8.72
CA ASP A 464 -28.86 25.40 -8.60
C ASP A 464 -29.35 24.56 -7.40
N PRO A 465 -29.80 25.21 -6.30
CA PRO A 465 -30.23 24.50 -5.11
C PRO A 465 -31.50 23.66 -5.32
N ILE A 466 -32.35 24.03 -6.30
CA ILE A 466 -33.57 23.28 -6.61
C ILE A 466 -33.22 21.99 -7.33
N ASP A 467 -32.40 22.04 -8.37
CA ASP A 467 -31.90 20.85 -9.07
C ASP A 467 -31.09 19.97 -8.12
N GLN A 468 -30.24 20.55 -7.26
CA GLN A 468 -29.46 19.78 -6.28
C GLN A 468 -30.35 19.02 -5.30
N ARG A 469 -31.42 19.62 -4.80
CA ARG A 469 -32.38 18.94 -3.92
C ARG A 469 -33.08 17.77 -4.61
N GLU A 470 -33.44 17.92 -5.88
CA GLU A 470 -34.01 16.84 -6.70
C GLU A 470 -33.02 15.67 -6.88
N ARG A 471 -31.72 16.00 -7.08
CA ARG A 471 -30.67 14.98 -7.20
C ARG A 471 -30.43 14.23 -5.91
N PHE A 472 -30.39 14.91 -4.75
CA PHE A 472 -30.26 14.27 -3.46
C PHE A 472 -31.48 13.40 -3.13
N ALA A 473 -32.70 13.85 -3.44
CA ALA A 473 -33.89 13.02 -3.28
C ALA A 473 -33.85 11.73 -4.13
N ALA A 474 -33.26 11.78 -5.31
CA ALA A 474 -33.04 10.61 -6.14
C ALA A 474 -31.97 9.66 -5.53
N GLN A 475 -30.91 10.20 -4.91
CA GLN A 475 -29.91 9.41 -4.20
C GLN A 475 -30.50 8.78 -2.93
N ASP A 476 -31.27 9.50 -2.14
CA ASP A 476 -31.98 8.94 -0.98
C ASP A 476 -32.93 7.78 -1.39
N ALA A 477 -33.58 7.89 -2.56
CA ALA A 477 -34.40 6.82 -3.10
C ALA A 477 -33.55 5.57 -3.49
N ASN A 478 -32.35 5.77 -4.05
CA ASN A 478 -31.42 4.69 -4.35
C ASN A 478 -30.91 4.01 -3.06
N ALA A 479 -30.56 4.80 -2.02
CA ALA A 479 -30.22 4.29 -0.70
C ALA A 479 -31.33 3.43 -0.09
N ALA A 480 -32.58 3.90 -0.17
CA ALA A 480 -33.75 3.15 0.28
C ALA A 480 -33.99 1.87 -0.53
N ALA A 481 -33.53 1.81 -1.77
CA ALA A 481 -33.56 0.62 -2.63
C ALA A 481 -32.37 -0.32 -2.41
N GLY A 482 -31.47 -0.03 -1.44
CA GLY A 482 -30.37 -0.90 -1.04
C GLY A 482 -29.01 -0.50 -1.60
N ASP A 483 -28.84 0.72 -2.09
CA ASP A 483 -27.56 1.26 -2.49
C ASP A 483 -26.80 1.81 -1.29
N ASP A 484 -25.88 1.03 -0.74
CA ASP A 484 -25.08 1.42 0.43
C ASP A 484 -24.04 2.53 0.13
N GLU A 485 -23.85 2.89 -1.12
CA GLU A 485 -22.90 3.92 -1.59
C GLU A 485 -23.59 5.21 -2.01
N ALA A 486 -24.93 5.23 -2.03
CA ALA A 486 -25.69 6.42 -2.39
C ALA A 486 -25.48 7.56 -1.39
N GLU A 487 -25.38 8.78 -1.90
CA GLU A 487 -25.26 9.99 -1.09
C GLU A 487 -26.57 10.30 -0.35
N HIS A 488 -26.45 10.81 0.86
CA HIS A 488 -27.60 11.29 1.62
C HIS A 488 -27.76 12.81 1.49
N THR A 489 -28.99 13.29 1.56
CA THR A 489 -29.30 14.72 1.56
C THR A 489 -28.53 15.45 2.66
N ASP A 490 -27.78 16.48 2.28
CA ASP A 490 -27.07 17.41 3.18
C ASP A 490 -27.80 18.76 3.16
N GLU A 491 -28.68 18.98 4.14
CA GLU A 491 -29.48 20.20 4.25
C GLU A 491 -28.61 21.45 4.49
N ASP A 492 -27.48 21.33 5.20
CA ASP A 492 -26.57 22.45 5.41
C ASP A 492 -25.87 22.87 4.12
N PHE A 493 -25.52 21.90 3.27
CA PHE A 493 -24.99 22.18 1.94
C PHE A 493 -26.04 22.82 1.04
N LEU A 494 -27.28 22.33 1.05
CA LEU A 494 -28.39 22.95 0.30
C LEU A 494 -28.64 24.40 0.75
N ASN A 495 -28.65 24.66 2.05
CA ASN A 495 -28.75 26.02 2.60
C ASN A 495 -27.62 26.93 2.11
N ALA A 496 -26.37 26.39 2.04
CA ALA A 496 -25.25 27.14 1.48
C ALA A 496 -25.47 27.48 0.01
N LEU A 497 -25.97 26.54 -0.81
CA LEU A 497 -26.30 26.81 -2.22
C LEU A 497 -27.42 27.86 -2.37
N GLU A 498 -28.41 27.88 -1.47
CA GLU A 498 -29.48 28.88 -1.48
C GLU A 498 -28.98 30.29 -1.15
N ILE A 499 -27.87 30.44 -0.44
CA ILE A 499 -27.19 31.73 -0.25
C ILE A 499 -26.57 32.21 -1.57
N GLY A 500 -26.16 31.29 -2.43
CA GLY A 500 -25.65 31.55 -3.77
C GLY A 500 -24.18 31.10 -3.93
N MET A 501 -23.96 30.16 -4.82
CA MET A 501 -22.65 29.74 -5.27
C MET A 501 -22.40 30.27 -6.70
N PRO A 502 -21.26 30.94 -6.98
CA PRO A 502 -20.92 31.36 -8.31
C PRO A 502 -20.72 30.17 -9.26
N PRO A 503 -20.75 30.36 -10.58
CA PRO A 503 -20.27 29.33 -11.52
C PRO A 503 -18.86 28.87 -11.08
N THR A 504 -18.67 27.59 -10.96
CA THR A 504 -17.45 27.01 -10.36
C THR A 504 -17.06 25.74 -11.10
N GLY A 505 -15.77 25.58 -11.38
CA GLY A 505 -15.18 24.31 -11.79
C GLY A 505 -14.50 23.65 -10.59
N GLY A 506 -14.72 22.35 -10.41
CA GLY A 506 -14.11 21.55 -9.37
C GLY A 506 -13.43 20.31 -9.93
N ILE A 507 -12.43 19.80 -9.22
CA ILE A 507 -11.69 18.60 -9.61
C ILE A 507 -11.07 17.88 -8.41
N GLY A 508 -11.14 16.56 -8.43
CA GLY A 508 -10.47 15.69 -7.48
C GLY A 508 -9.36 14.86 -8.15
N TYR A 509 -8.17 14.86 -7.55
CA TYR A 509 -7.00 14.13 -8.05
C TYR A 509 -6.62 13.02 -7.08
N GLY A 510 -6.51 11.77 -7.56
CA GLY A 510 -5.89 10.68 -6.82
C GLY A 510 -4.37 10.86 -6.71
N ILE A 511 -3.91 11.48 -5.63
CA ILE A 511 -2.47 11.79 -5.45
C ILE A 511 -1.63 10.51 -5.43
N ASP A 512 -2.11 9.45 -4.80
CA ASP A 512 -1.35 8.19 -4.76
C ASP A 512 -1.19 7.61 -6.17
N ARG A 513 -2.23 7.64 -7.01
CA ARG A 513 -2.16 7.20 -8.42
C ARG A 513 -1.22 8.09 -9.25
N LEU A 514 -1.25 9.40 -9.04
CA LEU A 514 -0.32 10.33 -9.70
C LEU A 514 1.14 10.04 -9.31
N VAL A 515 1.39 9.76 -8.04
CA VAL A 515 2.73 9.37 -7.56
C VAL A 515 3.14 8.03 -8.19
N MET A 516 2.26 7.03 -8.23
CA MET A 516 2.53 5.75 -8.89
C MET A 516 2.95 5.96 -10.34
N LEU A 517 2.22 6.77 -11.10
CA LEU A 517 2.51 7.09 -12.49
C LEU A 517 3.89 7.74 -12.67
N LEU A 518 4.22 8.76 -11.87
CA LEU A 518 5.47 9.53 -11.98
C LEU A 518 6.69 8.82 -11.37
N THR A 519 6.51 7.71 -10.64
CA THR A 519 7.59 6.95 -10.00
C THR A 519 7.75 5.54 -10.56
N ASP A 520 6.94 5.15 -11.55
CA ASP A 520 6.87 3.78 -12.10
C ASP A 520 6.58 2.73 -11.01
N SER A 521 5.69 3.04 -10.07
CA SER A 521 5.31 2.14 -8.99
C SER A 521 4.05 1.38 -9.35
N GLN A 522 4.10 0.02 -9.25
CA GLN A 522 3.04 -0.84 -9.77
C GLN A 522 1.87 -1.03 -8.81
N ALA A 523 2.05 -0.75 -7.52
CA ALA A 523 1.01 -0.90 -6.52
C ALA A 523 0.93 0.33 -5.60
N ILE A 524 -0.28 0.66 -5.15
CA ILE A 524 -0.51 1.77 -4.21
C ILE A 524 0.31 1.61 -2.92
N ARG A 525 0.57 0.39 -2.49
CA ARG A 525 1.41 0.08 -1.33
C ARG A 525 2.88 0.47 -1.50
N ASP A 526 3.35 0.57 -2.75
CA ASP A 526 4.73 1.01 -3.04
C ASP A 526 4.92 2.49 -2.73
N VAL A 527 3.86 3.30 -2.89
CA VAL A 527 3.88 4.75 -2.68
C VAL A 527 3.33 5.19 -1.32
N LEU A 528 2.85 4.25 -0.50
CA LEU A 528 2.45 4.48 0.89
C LEU A 528 3.55 4.01 1.84
N LEU A 529 3.95 4.86 2.80
CA LEU A 529 4.98 4.50 3.78
C LEU A 529 4.52 3.31 4.64
N PHE A 530 3.31 3.36 5.16
CA PHE A 530 2.71 2.31 5.99
C PHE A 530 1.31 1.98 5.44
N PRO A 531 1.22 1.12 4.42
CA PRO A 531 -0.07 0.71 3.86
C PRO A 531 -0.85 -0.17 4.84
N THR A 532 -2.17 -0.17 4.71
CA THR A 532 -3.02 -1.10 5.46
C THR A 532 -2.74 -2.53 5.04
N MET A 533 -2.41 -3.39 6.02
CA MET A 533 -2.06 -4.78 5.81
C MET A 533 -2.95 -5.68 6.66
N LYS A 534 -3.31 -6.87 6.15
CA LYS A 534 -3.97 -7.88 6.98
C LYS A 534 -3.08 -8.26 8.16
N SER A 535 -3.66 -8.40 9.35
CA SER A 535 -2.93 -8.84 10.54
C SER A 535 -2.31 -10.22 10.33
N ILE A 536 -1.06 -10.41 10.77
CA ILE A 536 -0.41 -11.73 10.82
C ILE A 536 -0.81 -12.37 12.15
N GLY A 537 -1.49 -13.52 12.09
CA GLY A 537 -2.05 -14.18 13.27
C GLY A 537 -3.35 -13.49 13.69
N GLY A 538 -4.48 -14.10 13.33
CA GLY A 538 -5.80 -13.51 13.49
C GLY A 538 -6.16 -13.23 14.95
N VAL A 539 -5.83 -12.04 15.43
CA VAL A 539 -6.65 -11.42 16.45
C VAL A 539 -7.78 -10.76 15.66
N LYS A 540 -8.90 -11.46 15.51
CA LYS A 540 -10.16 -10.83 15.15
C LYS A 540 -10.43 -9.83 16.28
N ALA A 541 -10.46 -8.54 15.95
CA ALA A 541 -11.13 -7.58 16.82
C ALA A 541 -12.57 -8.10 16.95
N GLU A 542 -12.97 -8.51 18.14
CA GLU A 542 -14.37 -8.80 18.44
C GLU A 542 -15.13 -7.49 18.28
N ASN A 543 -15.85 -7.37 17.17
CA ASN A 543 -16.83 -6.30 16.98
C ASN A 543 -18.00 -6.56 17.92
N GLY A 544 -17.97 -5.88 19.05
CA GLY A 544 -19.06 -5.88 20.00
C GLY A 544 -19.05 -4.57 20.77
N VAL A 545 -19.74 -3.55 20.22
CA VAL A 545 -20.07 -2.35 20.98
C VAL A 545 -21.03 -2.76 22.11
N SER A 546 -20.51 -2.86 23.30
CA SER A 546 -21.31 -2.80 24.53
C SER A 546 -20.55 -1.97 25.55
N SER A 547 -21.06 -0.78 25.76
CA SER A 547 -20.63 0.15 26.81
C SER A 547 -20.86 -0.42 28.19
N LYS A 548 -19.78 -0.71 28.94
CA LYS A 548 -19.69 -0.49 30.41
C LYS A 548 -18.21 -0.63 30.83
N PRO A 549 -17.71 0.25 31.71
CA PRO A 549 -16.34 0.18 32.16
C PRO A 549 -16.17 -0.92 33.22
N SER A 550 -15.29 -1.86 33.01
CA SER A 550 -14.80 -2.74 34.05
C SER A 550 -13.29 -2.93 33.87
N GLU A 551 -12.61 -2.89 34.98
CA GLU A 551 -11.21 -2.93 35.31
C GLU A 551 -10.30 -3.80 34.39
N GLU A 552 -9.14 -3.23 34.07
CA GLU A 552 -8.04 -3.89 33.34
C GLU A 552 -7.58 -5.17 34.03
N VAL A 553 -7.79 -6.30 33.34
CA VAL A 553 -6.97 -7.49 33.50
C VAL A 553 -6.20 -7.70 32.21
N LYS A 554 -4.90 -7.46 32.22
CA LYS A 554 -3.99 -7.80 31.14
C LYS A 554 -3.89 -9.32 31.03
N ALA A 555 -4.57 -9.90 30.03
CA ALA A 555 -4.30 -11.27 29.61
C ALA A 555 -3.15 -11.24 28.60
N GLU A 556 -2.03 -11.91 28.91
CA GLU A 556 -0.97 -12.21 27.94
C GLU A 556 -1.54 -13.10 26.82
N PRO A 557 -1.06 -12.99 25.55
CA PRO A 557 -1.51 -13.86 24.48
C PRO A 557 -1.18 -15.32 24.83
N GLU A 558 -2.21 -16.14 24.82
CA GLU A 558 -2.11 -17.59 25.02
C GLU A 558 -1.14 -18.17 23.98
N LYS A 559 0.04 -18.56 24.41
CA LYS A 559 0.98 -19.32 23.58
C LYS A 559 0.43 -20.74 23.47
N ILE A 560 -0.15 -21.06 22.32
CA ILE A 560 -0.55 -22.44 22.01
C ILE A 560 0.73 -23.27 21.94
N ASP A 561 0.89 -24.17 22.89
CA ASP A 561 2.04 -25.07 22.97
C ASP A 561 1.70 -26.42 22.31
N PHE A 562 2.21 -26.63 21.10
CA PHE A 562 2.08 -27.89 20.38
C PHE A 562 3.18 -28.91 20.74
N SER A 563 3.97 -28.71 21.80
CA SER A 563 5.06 -29.60 22.16
C SER A 563 4.60 -31.02 22.51
N ASN A 564 3.34 -31.18 22.95
CA ASN A 564 2.73 -32.46 23.31
C ASN A 564 1.87 -33.08 22.18
N VAL A 565 1.80 -32.47 21.02
CA VAL A 565 1.04 -32.99 19.89
C VAL A 565 1.88 -33.97 19.07
N LYS A 566 1.32 -35.12 18.72
CA LYS A 566 1.87 -36.11 17.80
C LYS A 566 1.11 -36.05 16.48
N ILE A 567 1.80 -35.64 15.44
CA ILE A 567 1.25 -35.61 14.08
C ILE A 567 1.48 -36.97 13.45
N GLU A 568 0.44 -37.56 12.86
CA GLU A 568 0.55 -38.79 12.08
C GLU A 568 1.47 -38.61 10.87
N PRO A 569 2.27 -39.61 10.49
CA PRO A 569 3.09 -39.54 9.30
C PRO A 569 2.24 -39.46 8.03
N LEU A 570 2.75 -38.77 7.02
CA LEU A 570 2.09 -38.73 5.71
C LEU A 570 2.07 -40.13 5.08
N PHE A 571 1.02 -40.43 4.32
CA PHE A 571 0.97 -41.63 3.49
C PHE A 571 2.08 -41.63 2.46
N GLU A 572 2.70 -42.77 2.24
CA GLU A 572 3.76 -42.93 1.24
C GLU A 572 3.18 -43.22 -0.16
N GLU A 573 1.95 -43.76 -0.24
CA GLU A 573 1.26 -44.05 -1.53
C GLU A 573 0.66 -42.74 -2.09
N GLU A 574 1.00 -42.44 -3.33
CA GLU A 574 0.44 -41.31 -4.07
C GLU A 574 -0.96 -41.64 -4.59
N VAL A 575 -1.90 -40.71 -4.46
CA VAL A 575 -3.23 -40.77 -5.06
C VAL A 575 -3.20 -40.01 -6.37
N ASP A 576 -3.56 -40.66 -7.48
CA ASP A 576 -3.67 -40.01 -8.78
C ASP A 576 -4.82 -38.99 -8.79
N PHE A 577 -4.69 -37.99 -9.65
CA PHE A 577 -5.66 -36.89 -9.74
C PHE A 577 -7.06 -37.37 -10.14
N ASP A 578 -7.18 -38.40 -10.99
CA ASP A 578 -8.47 -38.95 -11.46
C ASP A 578 -9.22 -39.66 -10.31
N THR A 579 -8.49 -40.27 -9.40
CA THR A 579 -9.06 -40.89 -8.19
C THR A 579 -9.46 -39.80 -7.18
N PHE A 580 -8.63 -38.81 -6.94
CA PHE A 580 -8.95 -37.69 -6.05
C PHE A 580 -10.16 -36.87 -6.55
N SER A 581 -10.21 -36.58 -7.85
CA SER A 581 -11.26 -35.77 -8.47
C SER A 581 -12.67 -36.38 -8.42
N LYS A 582 -12.78 -37.68 -8.10
CA LYS A 582 -14.06 -38.36 -7.86
C LYS A 582 -14.67 -38.02 -6.51
N SER A 583 -13.92 -37.43 -5.58
CA SER A 583 -14.41 -36.98 -4.29
C SER A 583 -15.10 -35.63 -4.42
N ASP A 584 -16.32 -35.49 -3.89
CA ASP A 584 -17.11 -34.27 -3.95
C ASP A 584 -17.12 -33.60 -2.56
N PHE A 585 -16.17 -32.67 -2.34
CA PHE A 585 -16.09 -31.88 -1.14
C PHE A 585 -16.94 -30.62 -1.29
N ARG A 586 -17.82 -30.37 -0.30
CA ARG A 586 -18.74 -29.22 -0.29
C ARG A 586 -18.74 -28.50 1.04
N ALA A 587 -18.96 -27.17 0.97
CA ALA A 587 -19.38 -26.40 2.12
C ALA A 587 -20.85 -26.76 2.42
N VAL A 588 -21.14 -27.11 3.68
CA VAL A 588 -22.49 -27.49 4.13
C VAL A 588 -22.87 -26.66 5.35
N LYS A 589 -24.10 -26.11 5.38
CA LYS A 589 -24.57 -25.28 6.48
C LYS A 589 -25.38 -26.10 7.45
N VAL A 590 -25.07 -26.01 8.75
CA VAL A 590 -25.80 -26.73 9.80
C VAL A 590 -27.11 -26.02 10.08
N LYS A 591 -28.23 -26.67 9.71
CA LYS A 591 -29.59 -26.21 10.05
C LYS A 591 -30.00 -26.66 11.44
N GLU A 592 -29.69 -27.90 11.78
CA GLU A 592 -30.01 -28.52 13.06
C GLU A 592 -28.92 -29.52 13.44
N CYS A 593 -28.59 -29.59 14.72
CA CYS A 593 -27.71 -30.59 15.31
C CYS A 593 -28.35 -31.12 16.58
N VAL A 594 -28.43 -32.43 16.72
CA VAL A 594 -29.01 -33.07 17.91
C VAL A 594 -28.22 -34.31 18.33
N ALA A 595 -28.19 -34.59 19.63
CA ALA A 595 -27.57 -35.78 20.18
C ALA A 595 -28.38 -37.03 19.78
N VAL A 596 -27.71 -38.09 19.28
CA VAL A 596 -28.39 -39.32 18.89
C VAL A 596 -28.82 -40.09 20.16
N PRO A 597 -30.14 -40.42 20.30
CA PRO A 597 -30.62 -41.15 21.48
C PRO A 597 -29.88 -42.48 21.66
N LYS A 598 -29.50 -42.79 22.89
CA LYS A 598 -28.72 -43.97 23.30
C LYS A 598 -27.26 -44.04 22.81
N SER A 599 -26.75 -43.00 22.17
CA SER A 599 -25.33 -42.85 21.87
C SER A 599 -24.70 -41.73 22.68
N LYS A 600 -23.56 -42.02 23.32
CA LYS A 600 -22.76 -40.97 23.99
C LYS A 600 -21.73 -40.27 23.08
N LYS A 601 -21.62 -40.76 21.82
CA LYS A 601 -20.58 -40.31 20.91
C LYS A 601 -21.10 -39.61 19.65
N LEU A 602 -22.39 -39.85 19.27
CA LEU A 602 -22.91 -39.43 17.98
C LEU A 602 -23.76 -38.18 18.08
N LEU A 603 -23.48 -37.23 17.21
CA LEU A 603 -24.35 -36.11 16.83
C LEU A 603 -24.96 -36.40 15.45
N GLN A 604 -26.25 -36.06 15.31
CA GLN A 604 -26.96 -36.06 14.03
C GLN A 604 -27.07 -34.64 13.51
N PHE A 605 -26.62 -34.43 12.30
CA PHE A 605 -26.68 -33.14 11.59
C PHE A 605 -27.75 -33.17 10.53
N THR A 606 -28.55 -32.11 10.48
CA THR A 606 -29.40 -31.77 9.34
C THR A 606 -28.72 -30.58 8.62
N LEU A 607 -28.23 -30.83 7.41
CA LEU A 607 -27.34 -29.94 6.68
C LEU A 607 -28.00 -29.47 5.39
N ASP A 608 -27.83 -28.18 5.09
CA ASP A 608 -28.04 -27.64 3.74
C ASP A 608 -26.75 -27.84 2.94
N ASP A 609 -26.86 -28.54 1.81
CA ASP A 609 -25.74 -28.78 0.88
C ASP A 609 -25.96 -28.10 -0.49
N GLY A 610 -26.92 -27.16 -0.57
CA GLY A 610 -27.24 -26.41 -1.78
C GLY A 610 -28.09 -27.18 -2.80
N THR A 611 -28.49 -28.44 -2.50
CA THR A 611 -29.32 -29.26 -3.43
C THR A 611 -30.84 -29.02 -3.28
N GLY A 612 -31.24 -28.22 -2.29
CA GLY A 612 -32.65 -27.97 -1.97
C GLY A 612 -33.30 -29.04 -1.11
N THR A 613 -32.58 -30.12 -0.78
CA THR A 613 -33.00 -31.17 0.16
C THR A 613 -32.01 -31.32 1.28
N ASP A 614 -32.52 -31.42 2.51
CA ASP A 614 -31.64 -31.49 3.68
C ASP A 614 -30.89 -32.83 3.72
N ARG A 615 -29.60 -32.77 3.96
CA ARG A 615 -28.70 -33.92 4.09
C ARG A 615 -28.54 -34.32 5.54
N THR A 616 -28.67 -35.60 5.84
CA THR A 616 -28.37 -36.12 7.18
C THR A 616 -26.97 -36.70 7.24
N ILE A 617 -26.13 -36.23 8.19
CA ILE A 617 -24.82 -36.85 8.49
C ILE A 617 -24.75 -37.14 10.00
N LEU A 618 -24.26 -38.31 10.36
CA LEU A 618 -23.93 -38.67 11.73
C LEU A 618 -22.40 -38.60 11.92
N SER A 619 -21.97 -37.93 13.00
CA SER A 619 -20.56 -37.82 13.33
C SER A 619 -20.29 -38.18 14.80
N GLY A 620 -19.16 -38.83 15.06
CA GLY A 620 -18.77 -39.31 16.39
C GLY A 620 -18.11 -38.26 17.29
N ILE A 621 -18.58 -37.02 17.28
CA ILE A 621 -17.91 -35.88 17.85
C ILE A 621 -18.59 -35.28 19.08
N HIS A 622 -19.58 -35.95 19.67
CA HIS A 622 -20.31 -35.47 20.84
C HIS A 622 -19.43 -35.34 22.12
N ALA A 623 -18.23 -35.91 22.10
CA ALA A 623 -17.27 -35.73 23.18
C ALA A 623 -16.51 -34.38 23.10
N TYR A 624 -16.57 -33.71 21.94
CA TYR A 624 -15.79 -32.49 21.65
C TYR A 624 -16.64 -31.26 21.40
N TYR A 625 -17.94 -31.42 21.02
CA TYR A 625 -18.84 -30.34 20.68
C TYR A 625 -20.24 -30.57 21.23
N GLU A 626 -20.83 -29.53 21.77
CA GLU A 626 -22.26 -29.52 22.10
C GLU A 626 -23.09 -29.14 20.85
N PRO A 627 -24.29 -29.71 20.66
CA PRO A 627 -25.13 -29.48 19.48
C PRO A 627 -25.39 -28.01 19.18
N GLU A 628 -25.62 -27.19 20.22
CA GLU A 628 -25.98 -25.79 20.11
C GLU A 628 -24.83 -24.91 19.54
N GLU A 629 -23.61 -25.31 19.74
CA GLU A 629 -22.41 -24.61 19.26
C GLU A 629 -22.23 -24.71 17.74
N LEU A 630 -22.84 -25.73 17.13
CA LEU A 630 -22.66 -26.09 15.72
C LEU A 630 -23.78 -25.57 14.81
N VAL A 631 -24.96 -25.26 15.35
CA VAL A 631 -26.08 -24.73 14.56
C VAL A 631 -25.72 -23.37 13.93
N GLY A 632 -25.98 -23.23 12.63
CA GLY A 632 -25.67 -22.03 11.86
C GLY A 632 -24.21 -21.92 11.36
N LYS A 633 -23.33 -22.85 11.74
CA LYS A 633 -21.97 -22.93 11.21
C LYS A 633 -21.92 -23.54 9.81
N THR A 634 -20.90 -23.16 9.04
CA THR A 634 -20.60 -23.75 7.73
C THR A 634 -19.40 -24.69 7.87
N LEU A 635 -19.60 -25.96 7.53
CA LEU A 635 -18.63 -27.03 7.69
C LEU A 635 -18.19 -27.57 6.33
N ILE A 636 -17.12 -28.35 6.30
CA ILE A 636 -16.70 -29.09 5.09
C ILE A 636 -17.15 -30.53 5.22
N ALA A 637 -17.83 -31.03 4.18
CA ALA A 637 -18.23 -32.42 4.08
C ALA A 637 -17.85 -33.05 2.73
N ILE A 638 -17.54 -34.35 2.73
CA ILE A 638 -17.55 -35.16 1.52
C ILE A 638 -18.97 -35.70 1.33
N THR A 639 -19.60 -35.37 0.20
CA THR A 639 -21.03 -35.53 -0.01
C THR A 639 -21.41 -36.73 -0.88
N ASN A 640 -20.47 -37.30 -1.60
CA ASN A 640 -20.70 -38.41 -2.51
C ASN A 640 -20.25 -39.77 -1.96
N LEU A 641 -20.21 -39.96 -0.64
CA LEU A 641 -20.02 -41.23 -0.02
C LEU A 641 -21.34 -42.05 -0.05
N PRO A 642 -21.29 -43.38 -0.24
CA PRO A 642 -22.48 -44.20 -0.16
C PRO A 642 -23.14 -44.13 1.22
N PRO A 643 -24.49 -44.07 1.30
CA PRO A 643 -25.20 -43.98 2.56
C PRO A 643 -24.88 -45.13 3.50
N ARG A 644 -24.69 -44.84 4.80
CA ARG A 644 -24.39 -45.80 5.83
C ARG A 644 -25.37 -45.73 6.99
N LYS A 645 -25.97 -46.84 7.39
CA LYS A 645 -26.84 -46.89 8.57
C LYS A 645 -26.04 -46.96 9.86
N MET A 646 -26.28 -46.01 10.76
CA MET A 646 -25.74 -46.01 12.12
C MET A 646 -26.86 -45.72 13.11
N MET A 647 -27.02 -46.57 14.12
CA MET A 647 -28.08 -46.51 15.14
C MET A 647 -29.52 -46.38 14.54
N GLY A 648 -29.75 -46.99 13.36
CA GLY A 648 -31.03 -46.96 12.65
C GLY A 648 -31.27 -45.72 11.78
N ILE A 649 -30.37 -44.72 11.80
CA ILE A 649 -30.41 -43.49 11.02
C ILE A 649 -29.43 -43.64 9.83
N GLU A 650 -29.81 -43.16 8.66
CA GLU A 650 -28.99 -43.22 7.45
C GLU A 650 -28.12 -41.93 7.37
N SER A 651 -26.80 -42.12 7.38
CA SER A 651 -25.80 -41.02 7.21
C SER A 651 -25.35 -40.97 5.77
N CYS A 652 -25.48 -39.79 5.13
CA CYS A 652 -25.25 -39.58 3.70
C CYS A 652 -24.06 -38.65 3.47
N GLY A 653 -22.85 -39.05 3.87
CA GLY A 653 -21.61 -38.29 3.78
C GLY A 653 -20.81 -38.33 5.06
N MET A 654 -19.73 -37.51 5.12
CA MET A 654 -18.86 -37.40 6.28
C MET A 654 -18.37 -35.95 6.46
N LEU A 655 -18.43 -35.45 7.68
CA LEU A 655 -17.82 -34.17 8.04
C LEU A 655 -16.31 -34.35 8.17
N LEU A 656 -15.55 -33.35 7.72
CA LEU A 656 -14.09 -33.35 7.85
C LEU A 656 -13.65 -32.70 9.15
N SER A 657 -12.69 -33.34 9.80
CA SER A 657 -12.08 -32.84 11.03
C SER A 657 -10.57 -33.11 11.01
N ALA A 658 -9.82 -32.23 11.66
CA ALA A 658 -8.42 -32.48 12.02
C ALA A 658 -8.39 -33.15 13.39
N VAL A 659 -7.58 -34.20 13.54
CA VAL A 659 -7.41 -34.92 14.81
C VAL A 659 -5.93 -34.85 15.22
N ASN A 660 -5.70 -34.41 16.45
CA ASN A 660 -4.38 -34.37 17.05
C ASN A 660 -4.29 -35.43 18.16
N ASN A 661 -3.33 -36.34 18.07
CA ASN A 661 -3.02 -37.28 19.14
C ASN A 661 -2.08 -36.61 20.14
N LEU A 662 -2.34 -36.76 21.45
CA LEU A 662 -1.45 -36.29 22.48
C LEU A 662 -0.31 -37.30 22.74
N LYS A 663 0.93 -36.81 22.95
CA LYS A 663 2.05 -37.65 23.34
C LYS A 663 1.82 -38.22 24.74
N ASP A 664 2.13 -39.50 24.93
CA ASP A 664 2.02 -40.20 26.20
C ASP A 664 0.60 -40.32 26.78
N SER A 665 -0.45 -40.14 25.95
CA SER A 665 -1.86 -40.33 26.31
C SER A 665 -2.59 -41.09 25.19
N GLU A 666 -3.68 -41.75 25.54
CA GLU A 666 -4.67 -42.27 24.55
C GLU A 666 -5.71 -41.20 24.18
N ASP A 667 -5.60 -39.99 24.70
CA ASP A 667 -6.51 -38.88 24.42
C ASP A 667 -6.19 -38.22 23.07
N GLU A 668 -7.22 -37.83 22.37
CA GLU A 668 -7.17 -37.13 21.08
C GLU A 668 -7.95 -35.81 21.16
N GLU A 669 -7.49 -34.79 20.46
CA GLU A 669 -8.20 -33.54 20.25
C GLU A 669 -8.74 -33.51 18.82
N LEU A 670 -10.02 -33.19 18.66
CA LEU A 670 -10.69 -33.14 17.36
C LEU A 670 -11.20 -31.73 17.09
N HIS A 671 -10.86 -31.22 15.92
CA HIS A 671 -11.29 -29.92 15.41
C HIS A 671 -12.05 -30.08 14.11
N LEU A 672 -13.35 -29.72 14.07
CA LEU A 672 -14.12 -29.67 12.82
C LEU A 672 -13.55 -28.62 11.88
N LEU A 673 -13.42 -28.95 10.59
CA LEU A 673 -13.03 -27.99 9.56
C LEU A 673 -14.23 -27.09 9.24
N MET A 674 -14.16 -25.87 9.77
CA MET A 674 -15.17 -24.82 9.55
C MET A 674 -14.65 -23.82 8.53
N VAL A 675 -15.56 -23.32 7.70
CA VAL A 675 -15.29 -22.24 6.73
C VAL A 675 -16.16 -21.04 7.07
N ASP A 676 -15.84 -19.88 6.46
CA ASP A 676 -16.58 -18.65 6.68
C ASP A 676 -18.06 -18.84 6.31
N ASN A 677 -18.96 -18.31 7.14
CA ASN A 677 -20.41 -18.42 6.93
C ASN A 677 -20.92 -17.65 5.70
N HIS A 678 -20.09 -16.79 5.08
CA HIS A 678 -20.37 -16.16 3.79
C HIS A 678 -20.20 -17.11 2.60
N ILE A 679 -19.58 -18.27 2.81
CA ILE A 679 -19.51 -19.30 1.78
C ILE A 679 -20.89 -19.97 1.69
N PRO A 680 -21.54 -19.94 0.50
CA PRO A 680 -22.88 -20.49 0.36
C PRO A 680 -22.88 -22.03 0.52
N ALA A 681 -23.96 -22.56 1.07
CA ALA A 681 -24.19 -24.01 1.11
C ALA A 681 -24.13 -24.59 -0.31
N GLY A 682 -23.44 -25.71 -0.48
CA GLY A 682 -23.23 -26.35 -1.76
C GLY A 682 -22.00 -25.89 -2.55
N ALA A 683 -21.28 -24.85 -2.08
CA ALA A 683 -20.03 -24.43 -2.71
C ALA A 683 -19.03 -25.60 -2.76
N LYS A 684 -18.51 -25.90 -3.94
CA LYS A 684 -17.57 -26.99 -4.17
C LYS A 684 -16.16 -26.55 -3.78
N LEU A 685 -15.42 -27.45 -3.12
CA LEU A 685 -14.01 -27.26 -2.80
C LEU A 685 -13.15 -28.03 -3.83
N TYR A 686 -12.05 -27.39 -4.23
CA TYR A 686 -11.11 -27.94 -5.23
C TYR A 686 -9.74 -28.14 -4.61
#